data_f239b1c25655a252413b46c5f8423df8
#
_entry.id   f239b1c25655a252413b46c5f8423df8
#
_cell.length_a   1.000
_cell.length_b   1.000
_cell.length_c   1.000
_cell.angle_alpha   90.00
_cell.angle_beta   90.00
_cell.angle_gamma   90.00
#
_symmetry.space_group_name_H-M   'P 1'
#
loop_
_entity.id
_entity.type
_entity.pdbx_description
1 polymer ?
#
loop_
_entity_poly.entity_id
_entity_poly.type
_entity_poly.pdbx_seq_one_letter_code
_entity_poly.pdbx_strand_id
1 'polypeptide(L)'
;METIIIKDAHENNLKHLNLEIPLDKFTCVTGCSGCGKSSLVFDTIYAESQRAFLEGITGNIFGQKLMNKPQVGSIENLHPALNISQTYYNMNPRSTIGTVTEISYYLRSLFAIVNSDQNSSVAENLFSSNNPKAFCPHCAGLGVETVVSESLLIPDRDVTLRDGAILYFKGSSESKEQKYLEALCEHYGIDIDKKVSQLSNNELYQLLYVDDKIRYKLTYKEGKRRKQHYVILRGAVPAILGRVSGGDLSASTVAYAKYMEEVPCHVCGGTKLRKEVLEYKLGGLNYSDIEHMELKLLYSWIATFSDDRITLSKKEFVGQLVNSILCKLKALIQLDLGYLCLNRSIPTLSGGERQRVRIATQLTCSLKSLIYILDEPCKGLHYRDITKIIKATQNLIRRGNTVIAIEHNKQYISSSDCVIELGPVGGPDGGYLIHQSVTPQKIGYHLVFKRVLEFHDYFKINRINFRNIHGQNIRIPIGGITCITGVSGSGKSTLASVIVRCFSRKSDNIYGSIEGGQNIRRVIPVNQAPIGKTPRSTVVSYLGIFDEIRALFAKTDTAKQMKLNASAFSMNIKGGRCECCQGTGLQKITFNYLPNSYITCPKCGGKRFNDQVLSVKYCEKTIHDILEMPILNIIDVFKETKRIYSALHSMIELGLGYLKLGQMSMNLSGGEAQRVKLAKALSCSSYGKNLYVLDEPTAGLNDTDIDKFIQILLSLQQRCETIIIIEHNVEFIAKVADYIIDFGVVGGGDGGKIVAQGLPKTVFNDKASSLYRLDRLIY
;
A
#
# COMPACT_ATOMS: atom_id res chain seq x y z
N MET A 1 -35.05 -15.11 15.61
CA MET A 1 -33.75 -14.45 15.62
C MET A 1 -33.98 -13.01 15.23
N GLU A 2 -33.38 -12.07 15.92
CA GLU A 2 -33.41 -10.66 15.49
C GLU A 2 -32.55 -10.49 14.23
N THR A 3 -33.08 -9.75 13.25
CA THR A 3 -32.41 -9.51 11.96
C THR A 3 -32.37 -8.00 11.67
N ILE A 4 -31.33 -7.58 10.98
CA ILE A 4 -31.28 -6.27 10.33
C ILE A 4 -32.08 -6.43 9.03
N ILE A 5 -33.15 -5.64 8.88
CA ILE A 5 -34.02 -5.69 7.71
C ILE A 5 -33.69 -4.51 6.81
N ILE A 6 -33.23 -4.78 5.60
CA ILE A 6 -32.90 -3.79 4.59
C ILE A 6 -33.95 -3.85 3.50
N LYS A 7 -34.59 -2.70 3.19
CA LYS A 7 -35.61 -2.57 2.16
C LYS A 7 -35.17 -1.52 1.13
N ASP A 8 -35.24 -1.91 -0.13
CA ASP A 8 -35.02 -0.99 -1.27
C ASP A 8 -33.63 -0.32 -1.26
N ALA A 9 -32.57 -1.11 -1.09
CA ALA A 9 -31.20 -0.58 -1.22
C ALA A 9 -30.82 -0.42 -2.69
N HIS A 10 -30.53 0.84 -3.11
CA HIS A 10 -30.19 1.17 -4.49
C HIS A 10 -29.02 2.18 -4.59
N GLU A 11 -28.09 2.14 -3.61
CA GLU A 11 -26.86 2.96 -3.63
C GLU A 11 -25.90 2.49 -4.71
N ASN A 12 -25.35 3.42 -5.47
CA ASN A 12 -24.42 3.20 -6.61
C ASN A 12 -25.01 2.27 -7.69
N ASN A 13 -24.54 0.99 -7.73
CA ASN A 13 -24.99 0.00 -8.72
C ASN A 13 -25.98 -1.03 -8.16
N LEU A 14 -26.40 -0.92 -6.91
CA LEU A 14 -27.36 -1.84 -6.31
C LEU A 14 -28.74 -1.73 -6.99
N LYS A 15 -29.42 -2.87 -7.15
CA LYS A 15 -30.69 -2.98 -7.88
C LYS A 15 -31.86 -3.28 -6.93
N HIS A 16 -32.23 -2.28 -6.11
CA HIS A 16 -33.39 -2.32 -5.23
C HIS A 16 -33.41 -3.59 -4.34
N LEU A 17 -32.30 -3.82 -3.60
CA LEU A 17 -32.11 -5.01 -2.81
C LEU A 17 -32.98 -5.02 -1.56
N ASN A 18 -33.64 -6.16 -1.31
CA ASN A 18 -34.32 -6.48 -0.05
C ASN A 18 -33.64 -7.68 0.56
N LEU A 19 -33.13 -7.58 1.79
CA LEU A 19 -32.42 -8.65 2.45
C LEU A 19 -32.47 -8.54 3.98
N GLU A 20 -32.25 -9.66 4.65
CA GLU A 20 -32.23 -9.78 6.11
C GLU A 20 -30.87 -10.32 6.56
N ILE A 21 -30.26 -9.64 7.52
CA ILE A 21 -28.95 -10.02 8.07
C ILE A 21 -29.14 -10.42 9.53
N PRO A 22 -28.83 -11.67 9.94
CA PRO A 22 -29.04 -12.10 11.32
C PRO A 22 -28.08 -11.36 12.27
N LEU A 23 -28.62 -10.86 13.40
CA LEU A 23 -27.85 -10.28 14.50
C LEU A 23 -27.13 -11.37 15.30
N ASP A 24 -26.04 -11.01 15.97
CA ASP A 24 -25.17 -11.89 16.77
C ASP A 24 -24.64 -13.12 15.98
N LYS A 25 -24.48 -12.94 14.67
CA LYS A 25 -24.03 -13.97 13.72
C LYS A 25 -22.94 -13.43 12.80
N PHE A 26 -22.29 -14.36 12.10
CA PHE A 26 -21.32 -14.08 11.08
C PHE A 26 -21.95 -14.14 9.69
N THR A 27 -22.09 -13.01 9.04
CA THR A 27 -22.55 -12.90 7.65
C THR A 27 -21.38 -12.58 6.71
N CYS A 28 -21.24 -13.36 5.64
CA CYS A 28 -20.25 -13.15 4.61
C CYS A 28 -20.91 -12.64 3.32
N VAL A 29 -20.44 -11.51 2.80
CA VAL A 29 -20.87 -10.93 1.50
C VAL A 29 -19.83 -11.23 0.46
N THR A 30 -20.22 -11.97 -0.59
CA THR A 30 -19.33 -12.41 -1.67
C THR A 30 -19.88 -12.03 -3.05
N GLY A 31 -19.11 -12.28 -4.11
CA GLY A 31 -19.49 -11.97 -5.51
C GLY A 31 -18.33 -11.36 -6.30
N CYS A 32 -18.52 -11.12 -7.60
CA CYS A 32 -17.47 -10.62 -8.50
C CYS A 32 -16.97 -9.22 -8.12
N SER A 33 -15.81 -8.83 -8.67
CA SER A 33 -15.27 -7.49 -8.46
C SER A 33 -16.19 -6.45 -9.11
N GLY A 34 -16.53 -5.38 -8.35
CA GLY A 34 -17.42 -4.33 -8.83
C GLY A 34 -18.92 -4.68 -8.84
N CYS A 35 -19.36 -5.83 -8.29
CA CYS A 35 -20.77 -6.22 -8.27
C CYS A 35 -21.62 -5.55 -7.17
N GLY A 36 -21.08 -4.61 -6.39
CA GLY A 36 -21.85 -3.85 -5.40
C GLY A 36 -21.63 -4.26 -3.94
N LYS A 37 -20.70 -5.17 -3.62
CA LYS A 37 -20.41 -5.58 -2.23
C LYS A 37 -20.08 -4.40 -1.33
N SER A 38 -19.17 -3.53 -1.76
CA SER A 38 -18.81 -2.34 -1.02
C SER A 38 -19.96 -1.34 -0.93
N SER A 39 -20.76 -1.22 -1.99
CA SER A 39 -21.96 -0.37 -2.00
C SER A 39 -22.98 -0.83 -0.97
N LEU A 40 -23.20 -2.15 -0.81
CA LEU A 40 -24.09 -2.69 0.22
C LEU A 40 -23.53 -2.48 1.62
N VAL A 41 -22.26 -2.91 1.84
CA VAL A 41 -21.71 -3.01 3.21
C VAL A 41 -21.22 -1.67 3.72
N PHE A 42 -20.48 -0.88 2.90
CA PHE A 42 -19.91 0.39 3.34
C PHE A 42 -20.80 1.59 3.03
N ASP A 43 -21.28 1.70 1.77
CA ASP A 43 -21.99 2.89 1.34
C ASP A 43 -23.45 2.88 1.79
N THR A 44 -24.02 1.70 2.15
CA THR A 44 -25.39 1.57 2.66
C THR A 44 -25.39 1.27 4.15
N ILE A 45 -25.00 0.07 4.60
CA ILE A 45 -25.14 -0.38 5.99
C ILE A 45 -24.28 0.46 6.94
N TYR A 46 -22.98 0.58 6.65
CA TYR A 46 -22.07 1.34 7.50
C TYR A 46 -22.39 2.83 7.52
N ALA A 47 -22.64 3.41 6.35
CA ALA A 47 -22.95 4.84 6.22
C ALA A 47 -24.22 5.21 7.01
N GLU A 48 -25.29 4.41 6.92
CA GLU A 48 -26.52 4.63 7.65
C GLU A 48 -26.34 4.42 9.16
N SER A 49 -25.62 3.39 9.59
CA SER A 49 -25.28 3.17 10.98
C SER A 49 -24.50 4.35 11.58
N GLN A 50 -23.50 4.86 10.89
CA GLN A 50 -22.73 6.02 11.34
C GLN A 50 -23.58 7.27 11.38
N ARG A 51 -24.44 7.50 10.38
CA ARG A 51 -25.36 8.63 10.33
C ARG A 51 -26.32 8.60 11.52
N ALA A 52 -26.99 7.47 11.75
CA ALA A 52 -27.94 7.30 12.85
C ALA A 52 -27.27 7.46 14.23
N PHE A 53 -26.07 6.90 14.40
CA PHE A 53 -25.30 7.02 15.64
C PHE A 53 -24.89 8.47 15.93
N LEU A 54 -24.39 9.19 14.92
CA LEU A 54 -23.99 10.60 15.07
C LEU A 54 -25.21 11.51 15.33
N GLU A 55 -26.32 11.29 14.64
CA GLU A 55 -27.58 12.04 14.90
C GLU A 55 -28.08 11.81 16.31
N GLY A 56 -27.96 10.56 16.83
CA GLY A 56 -28.36 10.24 18.20
C GLY A 56 -27.51 10.93 19.28
N ILE A 57 -26.19 11.10 19.04
CA ILE A 57 -25.27 11.74 20.00
C ILE A 57 -25.30 13.26 19.90
N THR A 58 -25.28 13.82 18.69
CA THR A 58 -25.07 15.25 18.49
C THR A 58 -26.39 16.05 18.57
N GLY A 59 -27.53 15.37 18.42
CA GLY A 59 -28.81 16.04 18.27
C GLY A 59 -28.79 17.09 17.15
N ASN A 60 -29.74 17.97 17.10
CA ASN A 60 -29.80 19.07 16.12
C ASN A 60 -28.85 20.25 16.44
N ILE A 61 -27.79 20.07 17.23
CA ILE A 61 -26.94 21.16 17.74
C ILE A 61 -26.21 21.91 16.62
N PHE A 62 -26.01 21.33 15.46
CA PHE A 62 -25.21 21.97 14.39
C PHE A 62 -25.98 22.36 13.12
N GLY A 63 -27.26 22.08 12.98
CA GLY A 63 -28.07 22.56 11.82
C GLY A 63 -27.53 22.18 10.42
N GLN A 64 -26.46 21.42 10.35
CA GLN A 64 -25.84 20.95 9.11
C GLN A 64 -26.07 19.44 8.94
N LYS A 65 -26.52 19.03 7.75
CA LYS A 65 -26.50 17.61 7.34
C LYS A 65 -25.07 17.07 7.45
N LEU A 66 -24.79 16.37 8.56
CA LEU A 66 -23.46 15.85 8.87
C LEU A 66 -23.00 14.76 7.87
N MET A 67 -23.95 14.01 7.31
CA MET A 67 -23.69 12.98 6.28
C MET A 67 -24.87 12.88 5.31
N ASN A 68 -24.62 12.52 4.06
CA ASN A 68 -25.68 12.20 3.11
C ASN A 68 -26.33 10.88 3.53
N LYS A 69 -27.67 10.82 3.48
CA LYS A 69 -28.41 9.58 3.68
C LYS A 69 -28.14 8.68 2.47
N PRO A 70 -27.76 7.40 2.68
CA PRO A 70 -27.66 6.44 1.60
C PRO A 70 -28.99 6.28 0.85
N GLN A 71 -28.92 5.88 -0.41
CA GLN A 71 -30.09 5.59 -1.24
C GLN A 71 -30.67 4.23 -0.81
N VAL A 72 -31.49 4.25 0.20
CA VAL A 72 -32.18 3.07 0.79
C VAL A 72 -33.54 3.47 1.29
N GLY A 73 -34.54 2.64 1.10
CA GLY A 73 -35.90 2.88 1.59
C GLY A 73 -35.93 2.90 3.12
N SER A 74 -35.57 1.78 3.76
CA SER A 74 -35.42 1.70 5.22
C SER A 74 -34.41 0.64 5.63
N ILE A 75 -33.78 0.84 6.80
CA ILE A 75 -32.99 -0.18 7.51
C ILE A 75 -33.52 -0.23 8.94
N GLU A 76 -34.00 -1.39 9.36
CA GLU A 76 -34.55 -1.63 10.70
C GLU A 76 -33.55 -2.46 11.53
N ASN A 77 -33.55 -2.30 12.86
CA ASN A 77 -32.69 -2.99 13.83
C ASN A 77 -31.18 -2.80 13.60
N LEU A 78 -30.79 -1.61 13.13
CA LEU A 78 -29.39 -1.30 12.82
C LEU A 78 -28.65 -0.88 14.08
N HIS A 79 -27.61 -1.64 14.47
CA HIS A 79 -26.72 -1.32 15.58
C HIS A 79 -25.54 -0.43 15.12
N PRO A 80 -24.82 0.23 16.07
CA PRO A 80 -23.62 0.98 15.75
C PRO A 80 -22.54 0.10 15.07
N ALA A 81 -22.01 0.54 13.95
CA ALA A 81 -21.06 -0.22 13.15
C ALA A 81 -19.64 0.32 13.27
N LEU A 82 -18.66 -0.59 13.35
CA LEU A 82 -17.22 -0.31 13.33
C LEU A 82 -16.59 -0.92 12.06
N ASN A 83 -15.94 -0.06 11.27
CA ASN A 83 -15.26 -0.48 10.06
C ASN A 83 -13.80 -0.87 10.34
N ILE A 84 -13.42 -2.10 9.99
CA ILE A 84 -12.05 -2.63 10.04
C ILE A 84 -11.59 -2.92 8.61
N SER A 85 -11.40 -1.86 7.82
CA SER A 85 -10.90 -1.96 6.44
C SER A 85 -9.39 -1.72 6.36
N GLN A 86 -8.79 -2.12 5.23
CA GLN A 86 -7.38 -1.89 4.93
C GLN A 86 -7.07 -0.43 4.55
N THR A 87 -8.06 0.32 4.09
CA THR A 87 -7.91 1.61 3.41
C THR A 87 -7.85 2.83 4.34
N TYR A 88 -8.13 2.71 5.62
CA TYR A 88 -7.97 3.83 6.55
C TYR A 88 -6.48 4.08 6.81
N TYR A 89 -5.89 4.93 5.97
CA TYR A 89 -4.49 5.34 6.09
C TYR A 89 -4.32 6.35 7.22
N ASN A 90 -3.93 5.88 8.40
CA ASN A 90 -3.22 6.75 9.31
C ASN A 90 -1.79 6.91 8.79
N MET A 91 -1.57 7.91 7.93
CA MET A 91 -0.26 8.22 7.35
C MET A 91 0.67 8.93 8.33
N ASN A 92 0.25 9.07 9.59
CA ASN A 92 1.11 9.68 10.60
C ASN A 92 2.25 8.73 10.96
N PRO A 93 3.52 9.07 10.65
CA PRO A 93 4.68 8.22 10.95
C PRO A 93 4.90 7.99 12.45
N ARG A 94 4.30 8.83 13.30
CA ARG A 94 4.35 8.71 14.77
C ARG A 94 3.37 7.69 15.33
N SER A 95 2.42 7.21 14.51
CA SER A 95 1.49 6.17 14.91
C SER A 95 2.18 4.81 14.88
N THR A 96 2.31 4.18 16.03
CA THR A 96 2.98 2.88 16.23
C THR A 96 1.99 1.81 16.69
N ILE A 97 2.39 0.53 16.65
CA ILE A 97 1.60 -0.57 17.21
C ILE A 97 1.26 -0.28 18.65
N GLY A 98 2.25 0.13 19.47
CA GLY A 98 2.05 0.44 20.89
C GLY A 98 1.02 1.54 21.13
N THR A 99 0.98 2.58 20.27
CA THR A 99 0.01 3.68 20.42
C THR A 99 -1.40 3.28 19.97
N VAL A 100 -1.54 2.53 18.86
CA VAL A 100 -2.84 2.11 18.32
C VAL A 100 -3.51 1.05 19.21
N THR A 101 -2.71 0.18 19.84
CA THR A 101 -3.19 -0.83 20.78
C THR A 101 -3.31 -0.33 22.22
N GLU A 102 -2.90 0.92 22.46
CA GLU A 102 -2.83 1.56 23.80
C GLU A 102 -1.82 0.89 24.76
N ILE A 103 -1.06 -0.11 24.33
CA ILE A 103 -0.05 -0.77 25.18
C ILE A 103 0.99 0.26 25.64
N SER A 104 1.45 1.16 24.76
CA SER A 104 2.38 2.23 25.13
C SER A 104 1.82 3.17 26.20
N TYR A 105 0.48 3.37 26.27
CA TYR A 105 -0.14 4.13 27.37
C TYR A 105 0.06 3.42 28.69
N TYR A 106 -0.32 2.15 28.80
CA TYR A 106 -0.17 1.37 30.03
C TYR A 106 1.31 1.22 30.46
N LEU A 107 2.21 1.04 29.50
CA LEU A 107 3.65 1.00 29.76
C LEU A 107 4.18 2.31 30.34
N ARG A 108 3.77 3.46 29.77
CA ARG A 108 4.17 4.78 30.30
C ARG A 108 3.67 5.00 31.72
N SER A 109 2.42 4.63 31.99
CA SER A 109 1.87 4.69 33.36
C SER A 109 2.64 3.78 34.30
N LEU A 110 3.04 2.57 33.87
CA LEU A 110 3.86 1.66 34.67
C LEU A 110 5.25 2.25 34.99
N PHE A 111 5.93 2.83 33.97
CA PHE A 111 7.19 3.54 34.15
C PHE A 111 7.07 4.70 35.13
N ALA A 112 6.03 5.50 35.00
CA ALA A 112 5.80 6.64 35.89
C ALA A 112 5.61 6.21 37.34
N ILE A 113 4.79 5.18 37.59
CA ILE A 113 4.49 4.70 38.95
C ILE A 113 5.71 4.09 39.64
N VAL A 114 6.49 3.24 38.91
CA VAL A 114 7.64 2.56 39.47
C VAL A 114 8.80 3.53 39.75
N ASN A 115 8.96 4.57 38.90
CA ASN A 115 10.03 5.56 39.04
C ASN A 115 9.64 6.81 39.86
N SER A 116 8.41 6.88 40.42
CA SER A 116 7.98 7.95 41.32
C SER A 116 8.19 7.58 42.74
N ASP A 117 8.85 8.45 43.53
CA ASP A 117 9.06 8.33 44.98
C ASP A 117 8.08 9.24 45.74
N GLN A 118 8.14 9.19 47.09
CA GLN A 118 7.32 10.03 47.97
C GLN A 118 7.53 11.53 47.73
N ASN A 119 8.72 11.92 47.26
CA ASN A 119 9.15 13.32 47.11
C ASN A 119 9.23 13.76 45.64
N SER A 120 9.10 12.86 44.65
CA SER A 120 9.18 13.18 43.21
C SER A 120 8.20 12.36 42.40
N SER A 121 7.32 13.01 41.67
CA SER A 121 6.42 12.36 40.75
C SER A 121 6.95 12.42 39.31
N VAL A 122 7.08 11.28 38.67
CA VAL A 122 7.44 11.16 37.25
C VAL A 122 6.16 11.15 36.42
N ALA A 123 6.02 12.13 35.49
CA ALA A 123 4.84 12.21 34.66
C ALA A 123 4.89 11.16 33.53
N GLU A 124 3.77 10.46 33.26
CA GLU A 124 3.69 9.44 32.19
C GLU A 124 4.02 9.97 30.80
N ASN A 125 3.71 11.26 30.55
CA ASN A 125 3.99 11.90 29.26
C ASN A 125 5.50 12.12 29.00
N LEU A 126 6.35 11.95 30.03
CA LEU A 126 7.81 11.99 29.91
C LEU A 126 8.35 10.86 29.00
N PHE A 127 7.62 9.76 28.89
CA PHE A 127 8.00 8.62 28.02
C PHE A 127 7.32 8.67 26.64
N SER A 128 6.71 9.80 26.27
CA SER A 128 6.01 9.94 25.00
C SER A 128 6.88 10.59 23.93
N SER A 129 7.08 9.93 22.80
CA SER A 129 7.74 10.49 21.62
C SER A 129 6.99 11.67 20.96
N ASN A 130 5.80 12.01 21.47
CA ASN A 130 5.01 13.19 21.02
C ASN A 130 5.18 14.38 22.00
N ASN A 131 5.83 14.20 23.14
CA ASN A 131 6.04 15.26 24.12
C ASN A 131 7.34 16.03 23.79
N PRO A 132 7.28 17.37 23.57
CA PRO A 132 8.48 18.19 23.28
C PRO A 132 9.57 18.13 24.35
N LYS A 133 9.21 17.85 25.60
CA LYS A 133 10.17 17.70 26.73
C LYS A 133 10.86 16.34 26.73
N ALA A 134 10.30 15.33 26.08
CA ALA A 134 10.77 13.95 26.11
C ALA A 134 11.42 13.49 24.81
N PHE A 135 10.94 13.95 23.67
CA PHE A 135 11.45 13.48 22.38
C PHE A 135 12.85 14.02 22.05
N CYS A 136 13.58 13.28 21.23
CA CYS A 136 14.86 13.71 20.65
C CYS A 136 14.65 15.01 19.85
N PRO A 137 15.34 16.11 20.19
CA PRO A 137 15.13 17.42 19.52
C PRO A 137 15.52 17.41 18.05
N HIS A 138 16.45 16.53 17.64
CA HIS A 138 16.90 16.44 16.25
C HIS A 138 15.83 15.84 15.33
N CYS A 139 15.35 14.65 15.63
CA CYS A 139 14.32 13.97 14.83
C CYS A 139 12.88 14.29 15.26
N ALA A 140 12.70 15.16 16.26
CA ALA A 140 11.40 15.52 16.81
C ALA A 140 10.52 14.29 17.15
N GLY A 141 11.13 13.21 17.68
CA GLY A 141 10.43 11.99 18.08
C GLY A 141 10.13 10.99 16.93
N LEU A 142 10.64 11.21 15.73
CA LEU A 142 10.47 10.25 14.61
C LEU A 142 11.40 9.04 14.74
N GLY A 143 12.59 9.20 15.33
CA GLY A 143 13.61 8.14 15.47
C GLY A 143 14.40 7.89 14.19
N VAL A 144 13.98 8.50 13.09
CA VAL A 144 14.63 8.42 11.77
C VAL A 144 14.89 9.81 11.23
N GLU A 145 15.85 9.89 10.34
CA GLU A 145 16.11 11.07 9.53
C GLU A 145 16.17 10.69 8.06
N THR A 146 15.74 11.61 7.22
CA THR A 146 15.77 11.39 5.76
C THR A 146 17.03 12.03 5.21
N VAL A 147 17.93 11.19 4.72
CA VAL A 147 19.20 11.61 4.14
C VAL A 147 19.26 11.32 2.64
N VAL A 148 20.07 12.09 1.94
CA VAL A 148 20.37 11.79 0.53
C VAL A 148 21.39 10.64 0.52
N SER A 149 21.02 9.52 -0.07
CA SER A 149 21.86 8.33 -0.13
C SER A 149 22.89 8.44 -1.26
N GLU A 150 24.16 8.32 -0.90
CA GLU A 150 25.24 8.29 -1.88
C GLU A 150 25.08 7.11 -2.86
N SER A 151 24.67 5.95 -2.36
CA SER A 151 24.44 4.74 -3.17
C SER A 151 23.29 4.91 -4.17
N LEU A 152 22.29 5.75 -3.85
CA LEU A 152 21.18 6.07 -4.75
C LEU A 152 21.57 7.15 -5.77
N LEU A 153 22.52 8.04 -5.42
CA LEU A 153 23.04 9.05 -6.33
C LEU A 153 24.07 8.48 -7.31
N ILE A 154 24.90 7.56 -6.84
CA ILE A 154 26.01 6.97 -7.60
C ILE A 154 25.80 5.44 -7.62
N PRO A 155 24.93 4.93 -8.49
CA PRO A 155 24.66 3.50 -8.55
C PRO A 155 25.80 2.68 -9.16
N ASP A 156 26.68 3.30 -9.93
CA ASP A 156 27.84 2.67 -10.57
C ASP A 156 29.04 3.61 -10.51
N ARG A 157 30.10 3.19 -9.81
CA ARG A 157 31.33 3.96 -9.63
C ARG A 157 32.31 3.79 -10.80
N ASP A 158 32.08 2.85 -11.71
CA ASP A 158 32.92 2.62 -12.87
C ASP A 158 32.49 3.42 -14.12
N VAL A 159 31.44 4.22 -14.00
CA VAL A 159 30.99 5.16 -15.02
C VAL A 159 31.71 6.50 -14.82
N THR A 160 31.98 7.23 -15.93
CA THR A 160 32.59 8.55 -15.87
C THR A 160 31.59 9.60 -15.40
N LEU A 161 32.10 10.72 -14.87
CA LEU A 161 31.23 11.85 -14.49
C LEU A 161 30.45 12.37 -15.69
N ARG A 162 31.08 12.48 -16.87
CA ARG A 162 30.47 12.90 -18.13
C ARG A 162 29.32 12.00 -18.57
N ASP A 163 29.44 10.69 -18.40
CA ASP A 163 28.41 9.72 -18.77
C ASP A 163 27.27 9.61 -17.75
N GLY A 164 27.31 10.45 -16.71
CA GLY A 164 26.24 10.57 -15.73
C GLY A 164 26.35 9.59 -14.56
N ALA A 165 27.55 9.32 -14.07
CA ALA A 165 27.79 8.54 -12.86
C ALA A 165 27.00 9.08 -11.67
N ILE A 166 26.92 10.41 -11.50
CA ILE A 166 26.07 11.06 -10.49
C ILE A 166 24.71 11.38 -11.11
N LEU A 167 23.70 10.61 -10.74
CA LEU A 167 22.37 10.66 -11.37
C LEU A 167 21.67 12.02 -11.26
N TYR A 168 22.02 12.85 -10.28
CA TYR A 168 21.50 14.20 -10.14
C TYR A 168 21.91 15.10 -11.31
N PHE A 169 23.13 14.93 -11.82
CA PHE A 169 23.69 15.71 -12.92
C PHE A 169 23.49 15.05 -14.29
N LYS A 170 22.86 13.87 -14.36
CA LYS A 170 22.69 13.15 -15.60
C LYS A 170 21.79 13.90 -16.58
N GLY A 171 22.33 14.20 -17.76
CA GLY A 171 21.61 14.86 -18.84
C GLY A 171 22.35 14.75 -20.17
N SER A 172 21.84 15.39 -21.23
CA SER A 172 22.59 15.55 -22.49
C SER A 172 23.70 16.60 -22.30
N SER A 173 24.72 16.56 -23.14
CA SER A 173 25.89 17.48 -23.07
C SER A 173 25.54 18.98 -23.04
N GLU A 174 24.39 19.35 -23.59
CA GLU A 174 23.89 20.74 -23.62
C GLU A 174 22.80 21.02 -22.56
N SER A 175 22.46 20.01 -21.71
CA SER A 175 21.46 20.18 -20.66
C SER A 175 21.96 21.06 -19.52
N LYS A 176 21.02 21.62 -18.75
CA LYS A 176 21.34 22.42 -17.57
C LYS A 176 22.14 21.62 -16.54
N GLU A 177 21.74 20.37 -16.30
CA GLU A 177 22.35 19.47 -15.34
C GLU A 177 23.80 19.15 -15.69
N GLN A 178 24.07 18.84 -16.95
CA GLN A 178 25.43 18.52 -17.42
C GLN A 178 26.34 19.76 -17.41
N LYS A 179 25.82 20.90 -17.87
CA LYS A 179 26.58 22.18 -17.82
C LYS A 179 26.84 22.62 -16.37
N TYR A 180 25.97 22.28 -15.44
CA TYR A 180 26.19 22.54 -14.01
C TYR A 180 27.33 21.68 -13.46
N LEU A 181 27.39 20.39 -13.83
CA LEU A 181 28.48 19.51 -13.47
C LEU A 181 29.82 19.97 -14.06
N GLU A 182 29.82 20.35 -15.35
CA GLU A 182 31.02 20.88 -16.00
C GLU A 182 31.57 22.11 -15.25
N ALA A 183 30.69 23.06 -14.87
CA ALA A 183 31.08 24.25 -14.11
C ALA A 183 31.61 23.91 -12.71
N LEU A 184 31.05 22.88 -12.05
CA LEU A 184 31.51 22.42 -10.74
C LEU A 184 32.89 21.76 -10.85
N CYS A 185 33.08 20.91 -11.86
CA CYS A 185 34.35 20.25 -12.15
C CYS A 185 35.46 21.29 -12.51
N GLU A 186 35.14 22.25 -13.37
CA GLU A 186 36.07 23.35 -13.74
C GLU A 186 36.49 24.14 -12.51
N HIS A 187 35.55 24.49 -11.62
CA HIS A 187 35.85 25.29 -10.43
C HIS A 187 36.79 24.57 -9.45
N TYR A 188 36.62 23.25 -9.26
CA TYR A 188 37.43 22.46 -8.32
C TYR A 188 38.64 21.76 -8.98
N GLY A 189 38.85 21.93 -10.29
CA GLY A 189 39.93 21.26 -11.02
C GLY A 189 39.76 19.75 -11.14
N ILE A 190 38.54 19.25 -11.20
CA ILE A 190 38.23 17.84 -11.30
C ILE A 190 38.06 17.45 -12.78
N ASP A 191 38.73 16.40 -13.20
CA ASP A 191 38.59 15.88 -14.55
C ASP A 191 37.24 15.16 -14.71
N ILE A 192 36.37 15.69 -15.57
CA ILE A 192 35.02 15.15 -15.81
C ILE A 192 35.00 13.80 -16.51
N ASP A 193 36.10 13.41 -17.15
CA ASP A 193 36.24 12.12 -17.84
C ASP A 193 36.76 11.01 -16.92
N LYS A 194 37.09 11.32 -15.64
CA LYS A 194 37.42 10.32 -14.63
C LYS A 194 36.20 9.50 -14.24
N LYS A 195 36.43 8.21 -13.95
CA LYS A 195 35.45 7.36 -13.26
C LYS A 195 35.35 7.76 -11.80
N VAL A 196 34.17 7.59 -11.20
CA VAL A 196 33.98 7.87 -9.77
C VAL A 196 34.89 7.01 -8.89
N SER A 197 35.18 5.77 -9.29
CA SER A 197 36.13 4.88 -8.61
C SER A 197 37.59 5.42 -8.58
N GLN A 198 37.93 6.37 -9.44
CA GLN A 198 39.26 6.96 -9.56
C GLN A 198 39.37 8.34 -8.87
N LEU A 199 38.26 8.87 -8.36
CA LEU A 199 38.24 10.14 -7.63
C LEU A 199 38.82 9.96 -6.24
N SER A 200 39.54 10.96 -5.78
CA SER A 200 39.94 11.08 -4.38
C SER A 200 38.73 11.39 -3.49
N ASN A 201 38.81 11.07 -2.22
CA ASN A 201 37.74 11.39 -1.26
C ASN A 201 37.41 12.89 -1.21
N ASN A 202 38.39 13.77 -1.45
CA ASN A 202 38.19 15.20 -1.49
C ASN A 202 37.42 15.63 -2.75
N GLU A 203 37.77 15.10 -3.94
CA GLU A 203 37.05 15.38 -5.19
C GLU A 203 35.61 14.92 -5.09
N LEU A 204 35.36 13.71 -4.55
CA LEU A 204 34.03 13.18 -4.35
C LEU A 204 33.23 14.04 -3.34
N TYR A 205 33.86 14.47 -2.25
CA TYR A 205 33.22 15.37 -1.27
C TYR A 205 32.80 16.71 -1.91
N GLN A 206 33.65 17.30 -2.76
CA GLN A 206 33.35 18.54 -3.48
C GLN A 206 32.16 18.39 -4.41
N LEU A 207 32.06 17.29 -5.14
CA LEU A 207 30.92 17.01 -6.04
C LEU A 207 29.61 16.73 -5.29
N LEU A 208 29.68 16.15 -4.10
CA LEU A 208 28.49 15.72 -3.37
C LEU A 208 28.04 16.71 -2.29
N TYR A 209 28.93 17.30 -1.51
CA TYR A 209 28.57 17.94 -0.23
C TYR A 209 28.87 19.43 -0.13
N VAL A 210 29.67 20.00 -1.04
CA VAL A 210 30.06 21.42 -0.98
C VAL A 210 28.84 22.35 -1.10
N ASP A 211 28.82 23.44 -0.31
CA ASP A 211 27.84 24.55 -0.36
C ASP A 211 28.52 25.92 -0.19
N ASP A 212 29.50 26.23 -1.04
CA ASP A 212 30.33 27.47 -0.96
C ASP A 212 29.61 28.72 -1.47
N LYS A 213 28.36 28.61 -1.91
CA LYS A 213 27.49 29.69 -2.42
C LYS A 213 28.12 30.51 -3.57
N ILE A 214 28.95 29.87 -4.39
CA ILE A 214 29.62 30.50 -5.52
C ILE A 214 28.61 30.79 -6.63
N ARG A 215 28.55 32.04 -7.10
CA ARG A 215 27.73 32.45 -8.25
C ARG A 215 28.46 32.19 -9.56
N TYR A 216 27.84 31.35 -10.41
CA TYR A 216 28.37 30.99 -11.72
C TYR A 216 27.35 31.28 -12.82
N LYS A 217 27.84 31.82 -13.98
CA LYS A 217 27.00 32.12 -15.14
C LYS A 217 26.89 30.88 -16.03
N LEU A 218 25.79 30.16 -15.95
CA LEU A 218 25.55 28.96 -16.71
C LEU A 218 24.89 29.26 -18.05
N THR A 219 25.39 28.67 -19.15
CA THR A 219 24.78 28.73 -20.49
C THR A 219 24.41 27.32 -20.94
N TYR A 220 23.15 27.08 -21.21
CA TYR A 220 22.63 25.75 -21.59
C TYR A 220 21.53 25.87 -22.65
N LYS A 221 21.19 24.73 -23.29
CA LYS A 221 20.06 24.65 -24.24
C LYS A 221 18.82 24.06 -23.56
N GLU A 222 17.68 24.72 -23.73
CA GLU A 222 16.37 24.22 -23.38
C GLU A 222 15.48 24.16 -24.64
N GLY A 223 15.30 22.96 -25.18
CA GLY A 223 14.72 22.78 -26.51
C GLY A 223 15.59 23.40 -27.60
N LYS A 224 15.01 24.31 -28.41
CA LYS A 224 15.73 25.02 -29.48
C LYS A 224 16.37 26.35 -29.06
N ARG A 225 16.23 26.79 -27.79
CA ARG A 225 16.70 28.09 -27.30
C ARG A 225 17.90 27.96 -26.36
N ARG A 226 18.91 28.79 -26.52
CA ARG A 226 20.00 28.99 -25.54
C ARG A 226 19.49 29.89 -24.44
N LYS A 227 19.69 29.46 -23.17
CA LYS A 227 19.37 30.24 -21.97
C LYS A 227 20.65 30.50 -21.18
N GLN A 228 20.73 31.69 -20.58
CA GLN A 228 21.78 32.07 -19.62
C GLN A 228 21.14 32.32 -18.26
N HIS A 229 21.70 31.71 -17.22
CA HIS A 229 21.18 31.86 -15.85
C HIS A 229 22.34 31.92 -14.86
N TYR A 230 22.22 32.76 -13.85
CA TYR A 230 23.13 32.72 -12.72
C TYR A 230 22.64 31.63 -11.75
N VAL A 231 23.53 30.72 -11.39
CA VAL A 231 23.27 29.65 -10.45
C VAL A 231 24.27 29.70 -9.29
N ILE A 232 23.90 29.20 -8.14
CA ILE A 232 24.81 28.95 -7.04
C ILE A 232 25.32 27.53 -7.21
N LEU A 233 26.64 27.36 -7.35
CA LEU A 233 27.25 26.03 -7.44
C LEU A 233 27.21 25.38 -6.05
N ARG A 234 26.65 24.18 -6.01
CA ARG A 234 26.53 23.33 -4.82
C ARG A 234 26.73 21.88 -5.22
N GLY A 235 27.25 21.08 -4.31
CA GLY A 235 27.25 19.65 -4.46
C GLY A 235 25.83 19.06 -4.60
N ALA A 236 25.73 17.83 -5.07
CA ALA A 236 24.46 17.19 -5.36
C ALA A 236 23.54 17.12 -4.11
N VAL A 237 24.10 16.84 -2.92
CA VAL A 237 23.34 16.71 -1.67
C VAL A 237 22.68 18.01 -1.23
N PRO A 238 23.42 19.14 -1.04
CA PRO A 238 22.78 20.42 -0.69
C PRO A 238 21.80 20.90 -1.74
N ALA A 239 22.08 20.63 -3.03
CA ALA A 239 21.18 21.01 -4.11
C ALA A 239 19.84 20.25 -4.07
N ILE A 240 19.85 18.96 -3.72
CA ILE A 240 18.65 18.14 -3.53
C ILE A 240 17.89 18.59 -2.27
N LEU A 241 18.60 18.75 -1.13
CA LEU A 241 17.99 19.15 0.14
C LEU A 241 17.32 20.52 0.03
N GLY A 242 17.95 21.49 -0.64
CA GLY A 242 17.36 22.82 -0.85
C GLY A 242 16.08 22.81 -1.68
N ARG A 243 15.90 21.83 -2.58
CA ARG A 243 14.67 21.66 -3.38
C ARG A 243 13.57 20.92 -2.62
N VAL A 244 13.95 20.02 -1.72
CA VAL A 244 12.99 19.22 -0.92
C VAL A 244 12.49 20.02 0.29
N SER A 245 13.33 20.86 0.91
CA SER A 245 13.00 21.65 2.11
C SER A 245 12.04 22.83 1.84
N GLY A 246 11.80 23.20 0.59
CA GLY A 246 10.94 24.32 0.20
C GLY A 246 9.45 24.16 0.43
N GLY A 247 8.99 23.06 1.06
CA GLY A 247 7.60 22.87 1.54
C GLY A 247 6.53 22.69 0.47
N ASP A 248 6.82 22.98 -0.78
CA ASP A 248 5.88 22.75 -1.89
C ASP A 248 5.97 21.30 -2.37
N LEU A 249 4.85 20.58 -2.32
CA LEU A 249 4.63 19.29 -2.97
C LEU A 249 4.63 19.44 -4.51
N SER A 250 5.66 20.08 -5.04
CA SER A 250 5.83 20.24 -6.48
C SER A 250 6.29 18.93 -7.12
N ALA A 251 6.06 18.80 -8.42
CA ALA A 251 6.53 17.64 -9.18
C ALA A 251 8.05 17.43 -9.05
N SER A 252 8.81 18.49 -8.77
CA SER A 252 10.25 18.45 -8.51
C SER A 252 10.60 17.75 -7.20
N THR A 253 9.86 17.99 -6.10
CA THR A 253 10.08 17.32 -4.80
C THR A 253 9.92 15.81 -4.91
N VAL A 254 8.90 15.35 -5.66
CA VAL A 254 8.67 13.91 -5.93
C VAL A 254 9.81 13.32 -6.77
N ALA A 255 10.36 14.07 -7.73
CA ALA A 255 11.44 13.58 -8.59
C ALA A 255 12.75 13.34 -7.83
N TYR A 256 13.03 14.11 -6.77
CA TYR A 256 14.25 13.97 -5.96
C TYR A 256 14.11 13.01 -4.78
N ALA A 257 12.90 12.69 -4.35
CA ALA A 257 12.64 11.70 -3.28
C ALA A 257 13.24 10.30 -3.59
N LYS A 258 13.47 9.98 -4.86
CA LYS A 258 14.13 8.73 -5.29
C LYS A 258 15.61 8.60 -4.87
N TYR A 259 16.25 9.70 -4.49
CA TYR A 259 17.64 9.74 -4.02
C TYR A 259 17.74 9.75 -2.50
N MET A 260 16.61 9.73 -1.80
CA MET A 260 16.55 9.84 -0.34
C MET A 260 16.24 8.48 0.27
N GLU A 261 16.82 8.23 1.45
CA GLU A 261 16.51 7.08 2.28
C GLU A 261 16.34 7.49 3.74
N GLU A 262 15.53 6.71 4.47
CA GLU A 262 15.36 6.89 5.90
C GLU A 262 16.42 6.06 6.63
N VAL A 263 17.20 6.72 7.48
CA VAL A 263 18.20 6.09 8.35
C VAL A 263 17.86 6.38 9.81
N PRO A 264 18.33 5.55 10.77
CA PRO A 264 18.20 5.89 12.18
C PRO A 264 18.81 7.26 12.50
N CYS A 265 18.11 8.07 13.28
CA CYS A 265 18.59 9.39 13.69
C CYS A 265 19.95 9.26 14.41
N HIS A 266 20.97 9.96 13.93
CA HIS A 266 22.33 9.89 14.46
C HIS A 266 22.45 10.39 15.92
N VAL A 267 21.52 11.24 16.40
CA VAL A 267 21.53 11.76 17.79
C VAL A 267 20.96 10.75 18.77
N CYS A 268 19.79 10.16 18.47
CA CYS A 268 19.11 9.22 19.37
C CYS A 268 19.28 7.75 18.99
N GLY A 269 19.95 7.43 17.88
CA GLY A 269 20.13 6.03 17.45
C GLY A 269 18.82 5.28 17.16
N GLY A 270 17.71 6.01 16.87
CA GLY A 270 16.40 5.40 16.64
C GLY A 270 15.49 5.31 17.88
N THR A 271 15.98 5.63 19.10
CA THR A 271 15.20 5.52 20.34
C THR A 271 14.04 6.52 20.46
N LYS A 272 13.98 7.56 19.61
CA LYS A 272 12.98 8.64 19.58
C LYS A 272 13.03 9.60 20.76
N LEU A 273 13.64 9.21 21.90
CA LEU A 273 13.65 9.93 23.16
C LEU A 273 15.00 10.58 23.44
N ARG A 274 15.01 11.53 24.37
CA ARG A 274 16.24 12.13 24.91
C ARG A 274 16.97 11.11 25.79
N LYS A 275 18.28 11.27 25.94
CA LYS A 275 19.13 10.39 26.74
C LYS A 275 18.71 10.35 28.22
N GLU A 276 18.32 11.49 28.78
CA GLU A 276 17.90 11.64 30.17
C GLU A 276 16.61 10.82 30.47
N VAL A 277 15.73 10.67 29.47
CA VAL A 277 14.52 9.84 29.62
C VAL A 277 14.86 8.34 29.64
N LEU A 278 15.94 7.95 28.97
CA LEU A 278 16.38 6.55 28.92
C LEU A 278 17.09 6.08 30.18
N GLU A 279 17.41 7.01 31.13
CA GLU A 279 17.94 6.67 32.43
C GLU A 279 16.90 6.02 33.34
N TYR A 280 15.61 6.31 33.14
CA TYR A 280 14.53 5.63 33.86
C TYR A 280 14.40 4.19 33.38
N LYS A 281 14.38 3.26 34.34
CA LYS A 281 14.36 1.82 34.05
C LYS A 281 13.14 1.14 34.69
N LEU A 282 12.71 0.04 34.10
CA LEU A 282 11.68 -0.86 34.58
C LEU A 282 12.22 -2.28 34.49
N GLY A 283 12.38 -2.96 35.60
CA GLY A 283 13.01 -4.28 35.61
C GLY A 283 14.40 -4.32 34.92
N GLY A 284 15.19 -3.25 35.07
CA GLY A 284 16.53 -3.12 34.48
C GLY A 284 16.58 -2.61 33.03
N LEU A 285 15.44 -2.56 32.33
CA LEU A 285 15.32 -2.11 30.91
C LEU A 285 14.82 -0.66 30.80
N ASN A 286 15.31 0.10 29.88
CA ASN A 286 14.77 1.43 29.55
C ASN A 286 13.52 1.33 28.66
N TYR A 287 12.82 2.45 28.50
CA TYR A 287 11.57 2.49 27.72
C TYR A 287 11.75 2.07 26.25
N SER A 288 12.85 2.49 25.62
CA SER A 288 13.17 2.15 24.24
C SER A 288 13.49 0.66 24.06
N ASP A 289 14.21 0.05 24.99
CA ASP A 289 14.52 -1.38 24.95
C ASP A 289 13.23 -2.21 24.89
N ILE A 290 12.25 -1.83 25.73
CA ILE A 290 10.94 -2.51 25.80
C ILE A 290 10.12 -2.28 24.53
N GLU A 291 10.11 -1.06 23.96
CA GLU A 291 9.38 -0.79 22.71
C GLU A 291 9.98 -1.50 21.49
N HIS A 292 11.28 -1.80 21.50
CA HIS A 292 11.96 -2.52 20.42
C HIS A 292 11.91 -4.04 20.56
N MET A 293 11.48 -4.55 21.71
CA MET A 293 11.36 -5.99 21.97
C MET A 293 10.23 -6.59 21.10
N GLU A 294 10.42 -7.79 20.56
CA GLU A 294 9.35 -8.54 19.91
C GLU A 294 8.19 -8.79 20.87
N LEU A 295 6.94 -8.65 20.39
CA LEU A 295 5.74 -8.77 21.24
C LEU A 295 5.66 -10.11 21.99
N LYS A 296 6.19 -11.19 21.40
CA LYS A 296 6.25 -12.50 22.04
C LYS A 296 7.20 -12.50 23.23
N LEU A 297 8.38 -11.91 23.08
CA LEU A 297 9.36 -11.76 24.15
C LEU A 297 8.86 -10.80 25.23
N LEU A 298 8.26 -9.69 24.81
CA LEU A 298 7.64 -8.73 25.72
C LEU A 298 6.52 -9.36 26.55
N TYR A 299 5.70 -10.24 25.98
CA TYR A 299 4.67 -10.98 26.71
C TYR A 299 5.30 -11.85 27.81
N SER A 300 6.34 -12.61 27.47
CA SER A 300 7.03 -13.47 28.44
C SER A 300 7.71 -12.66 29.54
N TRP A 301 8.32 -11.53 29.19
CA TRP A 301 8.99 -10.64 30.16
C TRP A 301 7.97 -9.97 31.09
N ILE A 302 6.87 -9.42 30.58
CA ILE A 302 5.86 -8.75 31.40
C ILE A 302 5.10 -9.76 32.30
N ALA A 303 4.93 -11.01 31.84
CA ALA A 303 4.28 -12.07 32.62
C ALA A 303 5.09 -12.47 33.89
N THR A 304 6.41 -12.30 33.87
CA THR A 304 7.32 -12.57 34.98
C THR A 304 7.81 -11.28 35.65
N PHE A 305 7.22 -10.14 35.28
CA PHE A 305 7.67 -8.84 35.73
C PHE A 305 7.52 -8.68 37.25
N SER A 306 8.63 -8.33 37.91
CA SER A 306 8.68 -7.89 39.27
C SER A 306 9.69 -6.75 39.44
N ASP A 307 9.46 -5.84 40.36
CA ASP A 307 10.35 -4.72 40.61
C ASP A 307 10.26 -4.37 42.11
N ASP A 308 11.40 -4.35 42.80
CA ASP A 308 11.48 -4.15 44.26
C ASP A 308 10.99 -2.75 44.69
N ARG A 309 10.90 -1.81 43.78
CA ARG A 309 10.38 -0.45 44.01
C ARG A 309 8.85 -0.39 44.11
N ILE A 310 8.15 -1.50 43.84
CA ILE A 310 6.70 -1.58 43.91
C ILE A 310 6.28 -1.79 45.37
N THR A 311 5.84 -0.74 46.02
CA THR A 311 5.29 -0.77 47.40
C THR A 311 3.94 -1.50 47.43
N LEU A 312 3.54 -1.98 48.61
CA LEU A 312 2.25 -2.66 48.80
C LEU A 312 1.06 -1.82 48.35
N SER A 313 1.12 -0.50 48.56
CA SER A 313 0.06 0.45 48.11
C SER A 313 -0.05 0.58 46.58
N LYS A 314 1.02 0.34 45.85
CA LYS A 314 1.04 0.41 44.37
C LYS A 314 0.75 -0.95 43.72
N LYS A 315 0.86 -2.05 44.46
CA LYS A 315 0.84 -3.42 43.91
C LYS A 315 -0.41 -3.79 43.17
N GLU A 316 -1.58 -3.42 43.68
CA GLU A 316 -2.87 -3.71 43.04
C GLU A 316 -3.01 -2.98 41.70
N PHE A 317 -2.69 -1.69 41.69
CA PHE A 317 -2.80 -0.86 40.48
C PHE A 317 -1.79 -1.29 39.39
N VAL A 318 -0.54 -1.60 39.79
CA VAL A 318 0.47 -2.18 38.90
C VAL A 318 -0.03 -3.51 38.29
N GLY A 319 -0.63 -4.37 39.15
CA GLY A 319 -1.23 -5.63 38.68
C GLY A 319 -2.30 -5.45 37.62
N GLN A 320 -3.17 -4.43 37.75
CA GLN A 320 -4.20 -4.09 36.75
C GLN A 320 -3.57 -3.63 35.43
N LEU A 321 -2.52 -2.80 35.48
CA LEU A 321 -1.80 -2.34 34.28
C LEU A 321 -1.11 -3.51 33.57
N VAL A 322 -0.40 -4.37 34.31
CA VAL A 322 0.26 -5.57 33.79
C VAL A 322 -0.76 -6.51 33.12
N ASN A 323 -1.90 -6.78 33.76
CA ASN A 323 -2.95 -7.60 33.18
C ASN A 323 -3.54 -7.00 31.91
N SER A 324 -3.70 -5.67 31.85
CA SER A 324 -4.17 -4.97 30.63
C SER A 324 -3.18 -5.12 29.49
N ILE A 325 -1.88 -4.97 29.76
CA ILE A 325 -0.82 -5.18 28.77
C ILE A 325 -0.81 -6.64 28.28
N LEU A 326 -0.85 -7.62 29.18
CA LEU A 326 -0.86 -9.04 28.84
C LEU A 326 -2.06 -9.44 27.98
N CYS A 327 -3.25 -8.92 28.30
CA CYS A 327 -4.46 -9.17 27.52
C CYS A 327 -4.31 -8.68 26.07
N LYS A 328 -3.80 -7.45 25.88
CA LYS A 328 -3.58 -6.85 24.55
C LYS A 328 -2.47 -7.56 23.77
N LEU A 329 -1.36 -7.90 24.43
CA LEU A 329 -0.27 -8.66 23.81
C LEU A 329 -0.73 -10.06 23.38
N LYS A 330 -1.50 -10.74 24.22
CA LYS A 330 -2.06 -12.06 23.90
C LYS A 330 -2.93 -12.01 22.64
N ALA A 331 -3.78 -11.00 22.49
CA ALA A 331 -4.62 -10.82 21.31
C ALA A 331 -3.77 -10.61 20.02
N LEU A 332 -2.68 -9.83 20.11
CA LEU A 332 -1.75 -9.64 18.98
C LEU A 332 -1.02 -10.94 18.60
N ILE A 333 -0.54 -11.69 19.61
CA ILE A 333 0.17 -12.95 19.39
C ILE A 333 -0.74 -14.02 18.78
N GLN A 334 -2.01 -14.08 19.23
CA GLN A 334 -3.02 -14.99 18.65
C GLN A 334 -3.27 -14.77 17.16
N LEU A 335 -3.01 -13.55 16.66
CA LEU A 335 -3.12 -13.18 15.25
C LEU A 335 -1.76 -13.21 14.51
N ASP A 336 -0.76 -13.93 15.02
CA ASP A 336 0.58 -14.05 14.42
C ASP A 336 1.32 -12.72 14.22
N LEU A 337 1.13 -11.78 15.14
CA LEU A 337 1.86 -10.53 15.15
C LEU A 337 3.00 -10.51 16.18
N GLY A 338 3.30 -11.66 16.78
CA GLY A 338 4.29 -11.80 17.85
C GLY A 338 5.72 -11.41 17.49
N TYR A 339 6.06 -11.42 16.21
CA TYR A 339 7.36 -11.00 15.67
C TYR A 339 7.52 -9.49 15.50
N LEU A 340 6.43 -8.73 15.61
CA LEU A 340 6.47 -7.27 15.55
C LEU A 340 6.92 -6.69 16.89
N CYS A 341 7.31 -5.41 16.89
CA CYS A 341 7.63 -4.65 18.10
C CYS A 341 6.67 -3.44 18.26
N LEU A 342 6.50 -2.94 19.48
CA LEU A 342 5.61 -1.82 19.78
C LEU A 342 6.00 -0.54 19.03
N ASN A 343 7.29 -0.31 18.84
CA ASN A 343 7.85 0.84 18.14
C ASN A 343 7.57 0.84 16.61
N ARG A 344 7.11 -0.29 16.05
CA ARG A 344 6.86 -0.40 14.60
C ARG A 344 5.80 0.59 14.15
N SER A 345 6.16 1.47 13.21
CA SER A 345 5.27 2.49 12.66
C SER A 345 4.17 1.84 11.79
N ILE A 346 2.92 2.25 11.97
CA ILE A 346 1.74 1.72 11.25
C ILE A 346 1.87 1.86 9.71
N PRO A 347 2.33 2.99 9.14
CA PRO A 347 2.55 3.09 7.70
C PRO A 347 3.52 2.06 7.11
N THR A 348 4.40 1.48 7.92
CA THR A 348 5.40 0.49 7.48
C THR A 348 4.89 -0.95 7.50
N LEU A 349 3.70 -1.18 8.05
CA LEU A 349 3.04 -2.49 8.08
C LEU A 349 2.42 -2.81 6.72
N SER A 350 2.39 -4.09 6.37
CA SER A 350 1.58 -4.58 5.25
C SER A 350 0.08 -4.36 5.51
N GLY A 351 -0.75 -4.41 4.46
CA GLY A 351 -2.20 -4.27 4.58
C GLY A 351 -2.79 -5.27 5.58
N GLY A 352 -2.42 -6.54 5.47
CA GLY A 352 -2.90 -7.61 6.35
C GLY A 352 -2.41 -7.46 7.79
N GLU A 353 -1.15 -7.05 8.02
CA GLU A 353 -0.65 -6.78 9.38
C GLU A 353 -1.43 -5.65 10.05
N ARG A 354 -1.67 -4.55 9.35
CA ARG A 354 -2.48 -3.42 9.86
C ARG A 354 -3.88 -3.85 10.26
N GLN A 355 -4.53 -4.64 9.41
CA GLN A 355 -5.88 -5.14 9.67
C GLN A 355 -5.90 -6.06 10.89
N ARG A 356 -4.93 -6.99 11.01
CA ARG A 356 -4.80 -7.87 12.18
C ARG A 356 -4.55 -7.11 13.47
N VAL A 357 -3.72 -6.06 13.47
CA VAL A 357 -3.53 -5.16 14.63
C VAL A 357 -4.87 -4.56 15.06
N ARG A 358 -5.70 -4.10 14.11
CA ARG A 358 -7.02 -3.55 14.41
C ARG A 358 -7.98 -4.60 14.97
N ILE A 359 -8.02 -5.78 14.36
CA ILE A 359 -8.84 -6.90 14.88
C ILE A 359 -8.40 -7.24 16.32
N ALA A 360 -7.08 -7.34 16.58
CA ALA A 360 -6.54 -7.59 17.93
C ALA A 360 -7.01 -6.54 18.94
N THR A 361 -7.00 -5.27 18.54
CA THR A 361 -7.47 -4.17 19.40
C THR A 361 -8.96 -4.35 19.75
N GLN A 362 -9.78 -4.71 18.76
CA GLN A 362 -11.22 -4.94 18.99
C GLN A 362 -11.50 -6.20 19.83
N LEU A 363 -10.68 -7.24 19.71
CA LEU A 363 -10.79 -8.43 20.56
C LEU A 363 -10.59 -8.13 22.05
N THR A 364 -9.96 -7.03 22.40
CA THR A 364 -9.78 -6.59 23.80
C THR A 364 -10.81 -5.55 24.24
N CYS A 365 -11.68 -5.07 23.33
CA CYS A 365 -12.76 -4.15 23.65
C CYS A 365 -13.90 -4.88 24.38
N SER A 366 -14.47 -4.23 25.39
CA SER A 366 -15.58 -4.78 26.20
C SER A 366 -16.98 -4.44 25.68
N LEU A 367 -17.08 -3.66 24.60
CA LEU A 367 -18.36 -3.26 24.01
C LEU A 367 -19.09 -4.46 23.40
N LYS A 368 -20.43 -4.43 23.47
CA LYS A 368 -21.34 -5.45 22.92
C LYS A 368 -22.37 -4.79 22.02
N SER A 369 -23.11 -5.61 21.29
CA SER A 369 -24.17 -5.16 20.37
C SER A 369 -23.64 -4.21 19.30
N LEU A 370 -22.41 -4.47 18.80
CA LEU A 370 -21.80 -3.73 17.69
C LEU A 370 -21.84 -4.58 16.42
N ILE A 371 -21.87 -3.89 15.28
CA ILE A 371 -21.66 -4.49 13.97
C ILE A 371 -20.19 -4.28 13.57
N TYR A 372 -19.41 -5.34 13.48
CA TYR A 372 -18.05 -5.29 12.94
C TYR A 372 -18.08 -5.54 11.43
N ILE A 373 -17.62 -4.57 10.67
CA ILE A 373 -17.49 -4.68 9.21
C ILE A 373 -16.04 -4.97 8.88
N LEU A 374 -15.78 -6.14 8.27
CA LEU A 374 -14.46 -6.59 7.89
C LEU A 374 -14.32 -6.61 6.36
N ASP A 375 -13.29 -5.93 5.85
CA ASP A 375 -13.00 -5.83 4.42
C ASP A 375 -11.82 -6.75 4.05
N GLU A 376 -12.09 -7.83 3.34
CA GLU A 376 -11.12 -8.83 2.92
C GLU A 376 -10.17 -9.26 4.07
N PRO A 377 -10.70 -9.77 5.22
CA PRO A 377 -9.87 -10.08 6.40
C PRO A 377 -8.82 -11.17 6.16
N CYS A 378 -8.99 -12.01 5.13
CA CYS A 378 -8.05 -13.09 4.79
C CYS A 378 -7.04 -12.70 3.72
N LYS A 379 -7.05 -11.45 3.22
CA LYS A 379 -6.17 -11.00 2.16
C LYS A 379 -4.69 -11.09 2.55
N GLY A 380 -3.89 -11.71 1.66
CA GLY A 380 -2.45 -11.89 1.88
C GLY A 380 -2.10 -12.84 3.02
N LEU A 381 -3.05 -13.67 3.47
CA LEU A 381 -2.82 -14.66 4.51
C LEU A 381 -2.60 -16.05 3.94
N HIS A 382 -1.65 -16.73 4.54
CA HIS A 382 -1.50 -18.16 4.31
C HIS A 382 -2.70 -18.92 4.90
N TYR A 383 -3.09 -20.04 4.29
CA TYR A 383 -4.29 -20.81 4.69
C TYR A 383 -4.32 -21.19 6.19
N ARG A 384 -3.14 -21.43 6.81
CA ARG A 384 -3.02 -21.71 8.26
C ARG A 384 -3.39 -20.52 9.12
N ASP A 385 -3.10 -19.30 8.64
CA ASP A 385 -3.37 -18.08 9.39
C ASP A 385 -4.85 -17.69 9.31
N ILE A 386 -5.56 -18.12 8.25
CA ILE A 386 -7.01 -17.91 8.07
C ILE A 386 -7.80 -18.52 9.23
N THR A 387 -7.42 -19.74 9.70
CA THR A 387 -8.07 -20.38 10.85
C THR A 387 -8.04 -19.50 12.11
N LYS A 388 -7.00 -18.69 12.30
CA LYS A 388 -6.87 -17.77 13.44
C LYS A 388 -7.81 -16.58 13.30
N ILE A 389 -7.96 -16.05 12.07
CA ILE A 389 -8.96 -14.99 11.79
C ILE A 389 -10.38 -15.51 12.02
N ILE A 390 -10.71 -16.73 11.56
CA ILE A 390 -12.00 -17.39 11.83
C ILE A 390 -12.27 -17.44 13.33
N LYS A 391 -11.30 -17.91 14.13
CA LYS A 391 -11.43 -17.96 15.61
C LYS A 391 -11.62 -16.56 16.21
N ALA A 392 -10.90 -15.56 15.69
CA ALA A 392 -11.06 -14.17 16.14
C ALA A 392 -12.47 -13.64 15.84
N THR A 393 -12.99 -13.86 14.64
CA THR A 393 -14.36 -13.52 14.24
C THR A 393 -15.39 -14.22 15.15
N GLN A 394 -15.25 -15.51 15.39
CA GLN A 394 -16.12 -16.26 16.31
C GLN A 394 -16.08 -15.73 17.74
N ASN A 395 -14.92 -15.26 18.21
CA ASN A 395 -14.78 -14.67 19.53
C ASN A 395 -15.53 -13.31 19.64
N LEU A 396 -15.55 -12.50 18.58
CA LEU A 396 -16.36 -11.27 18.55
C LEU A 396 -17.86 -11.60 18.66
N ILE A 397 -18.34 -12.63 17.95
CA ILE A 397 -19.73 -13.07 17.98
C ILE A 397 -20.11 -13.60 19.36
N ARG A 398 -19.29 -14.48 19.96
CA ARG A 398 -19.51 -15.01 21.32
C ARG A 398 -19.64 -13.92 22.39
N ARG A 399 -19.16 -12.73 22.13
CA ARG A 399 -19.32 -11.56 23.00
C ARG A 399 -20.60 -10.76 22.77
N GLY A 400 -21.52 -11.24 21.91
CA GLY A 400 -22.77 -10.56 21.59
C GLY A 400 -22.58 -9.43 20.58
N ASN A 401 -21.83 -9.69 19.49
CA ASN A 401 -21.64 -8.76 18.37
C ASN A 401 -22.01 -9.43 17.06
N THR A 402 -22.37 -8.64 16.07
CA THR A 402 -22.61 -9.07 14.70
C THR A 402 -21.37 -8.83 13.86
N VAL A 403 -21.00 -9.75 12.98
CA VAL A 403 -19.89 -9.57 12.04
C VAL A 403 -20.41 -9.68 10.61
N ILE A 404 -20.12 -8.66 9.80
CA ILE A 404 -20.39 -8.63 8.36
C ILE A 404 -19.04 -8.53 7.65
N ALA A 405 -18.67 -9.52 6.85
CA ALA A 405 -17.40 -9.52 6.15
C ALA A 405 -17.58 -9.56 4.63
N ILE A 406 -16.81 -8.75 3.89
CA ILE A 406 -16.64 -8.92 2.45
C ILE A 406 -15.47 -9.86 2.25
N GLU A 407 -15.70 -11.01 1.63
CA GLU A 407 -14.64 -12.00 1.45
C GLU A 407 -14.84 -12.88 0.21
N HIS A 408 -13.71 -13.44 -0.28
CA HIS A 408 -13.65 -14.37 -1.41
C HIS A 408 -13.01 -15.71 -1.02
N ASN A 409 -12.39 -15.78 0.16
CA ASN A 409 -11.72 -16.99 0.61
C ASN A 409 -12.73 -18.07 1.01
N LYS A 410 -12.65 -19.22 0.34
CA LYS A 410 -13.60 -20.36 0.52
C LYS A 410 -13.64 -20.86 1.97
N GLN A 411 -12.48 -20.97 2.64
CA GLN A 411 -12.39 -21.43 4.03
C GLN A 411 -13.08 -20.46 5.01
N TYR A 412 -12.95 -19.15 4.77
CA TYR A 412 -13.59 -18.14 5.60
C TYR A 412 -15.10 -18.08 5.34
N ILE A 413 -15.53 -18.12 4.07
CA ILE A 413 -16.94 -18.17 3.67
C ILE A 413 -17.64 -19.39 4.28
N SER A 414 -17.02 -20.58 4.20
CA SER A 414 -17.60 -21.81 4.77
C SER A 414 -17.75 -21.78 6.30
N SER A 415 -17.08 -20.87 6.99
CA SER A 415 -17.18 -20.69 8.44
C SER A 415 -18.26 -19.68 8.87
N SER A 416 -18.93 -19.02 7.92
CA SER A 416 -20.01 -18.05 8.21
C SER A 416 -21.34 -18.71 8.52
N ASP A 417 -22.21 -18.01 9.24
CA ASP A 417 -23.59 -18.45 9.53
C ASP A 417 -24.55 -18.10 8.38
N CYS A 418 -24.23 -17.03 7.62
CA CYS A 418 -25.03 -16.55 6.50
C CYS A 418 -24.11 -16.10 5.37
N VAL A 419 -24.47 -16.43 4.12
CA VAL A 419 -23.77 -15.99 2.91
C VAL A 419 -24.72 -15.18 2.04
N ILE A 420 -24.28 -13.99 1.61
CA ILE A 420 -24.98 -13.14 0.67
C ILE A 420 -24.09 -13.02 -0.58
N GLU A 421 -24.58 -13.50 -1.72
CA GLU A 421 -23.88 -13.44 -2.99
C GLU A 421 -24.49 -12.39 -3.90
N LEU A 422 -23.67 -11.41 -4.31
CA LEU A 422 -24.04 -10.35 -5.24
C LEU A 422 -23.42 -10.59 -6.63
N GLY A 423 -24.15 -10.22 -7.68
CA GLY A 423 -23.70 -10.42 -9.05
C GLY A 423 -24.72 -9.94 -10.10
N PRO A 424 -24.76 -10.62 -11.28
CA PRO A 424 -23.85 -11.68 -11.75
C PRO A 424 -22.49 -11.15 -12.21
N VAL A 425 -22.42 -9.86 -12.59
CA VAL A 425 -21.24 -9.20 -13.16
C VAL A 425 -20.88 -7.92 -12.40
N GLY A 426 -19.72 -7.35 -12.68
CA GLY A 426 -19.32 -6.06 -12.12
C GLY A 426 -19.85 -4.87 -12.94
N GLY A 427 -19.98 -3.70 -12.28
CA GLY A 427 -20.38 -2.45 -12.91
C GLY A 427 -21.90 -2.23 -12.97
N PRO A 428 -22.40 -1.48 -13.97
CA PRO A 428 -23.82 -1.09 -14.06
C PRO A 428 -24.79 -2.28 -14.17
N ASP A 429 -24.34 -3.38 -14.73
CA ASP A 429 -25.14 -4.60 -14.94
C ASP A 429 -25.08 -5.58 -13.76
N GLY A 430 -24.33 -5.23 -12.72
CA GLY A 430 -24.30 -5.94 -11.44
C GLY A 430 -25.30 -5.40 -10.44
N GLY A 431 -25.06 -5.68 -9.16
CA GLY A 431 -25.86 -5.14 -8.05
C GLY A 431 -27.12 -5.91 -7.71
N TYR A 432 -27.29 -7.13 -8.23
CA TYR A 432 -28.40 -8.01 -7.89
C TYR A 432 -28.00 -8.98 -6.78
N LEU A 433 -28.99 -9.36 -5.97
CA LEU A 433 -28.88 -10.49 -5.05
C LEU A 433 -29.02 -11.80 -5.86
N ILE A 434 -27.93 -12.57 -5.94
CA ILE A 434 -27.93 -13.86 -6.64
C ILE A 434 -28.42 -14.97 -5.69
N HIS A 435 -27.87 -15.00 -4.49
CA HIS A 435 -28.17 -16.04 -3.52
C HIS A 435 -28.01 -15.51 -2.09
N GLN A 436 -28.88 -15.99 -1.20
CA GLN A 436 -28.73 -15.85 0.24
C GLN A 436 -28.99 -17.19 0.90
N SER A 437 -28.02 -17.70 1.67
CA SER A 437 -28.14 -18.97 2.38
C SER A 437 -27.78 -18.85 3.85
N VAL A 438 -28.49 -19.57 4.71
CA VAL A 438 -28.27 -19.62 6.16
C VAL A 438 -27.38 -20.82 6.56
N THR A 439 -27.04 -21.70 5.62
CA THR A 439 -26.14 -22.84 5.84
C THR A 439 -25.02 -22.83 4.81
N PRO A 440 -23.75 -22.64 5.22
CA PRO A 440 -22.62 -22.66 4.29
C PRO A 440 -22.43 -24.08 3.72
N GLN A 441 -22.13 -24.14 2.41
CA GLN A 441 -21.72 -25.39 1.77
C GLN A 441 -20.30 -25.75 2.18
N LYS A 442 -20.04 -27.04 2.44
CA LYS A 442 -18.67 -27.53 2.61
C LYS A 442 -17.92 -27.38 1.27
N ILE A 443 -16.81 -26.65 1.29
CA ILE A 443 -16.03 -26.38 0.09
C ILE A 443 -14.67 -27.07 0.23
N GLY A 444 -14.32 -27.94 -0.72
CA GLY A 444 -13.00 -28.58 -0.81
C GLY A 444 -12.09 -27.88 -1.84
N TYR A 445 -10.79 -27.99 -1.68
CA TYR A 445 -9.84 -27.58 -2.72
C TYR A 445 -9.76 -28.65 -3.80
N HIS A 446 -9.93 -28.23 -5.05
CA HIS A 446 -9.70 -29.08 -6.21
C HIS A 446 -8.44 -28.60 -6.95
N LEU A 447 -7.30 -29.24 -6.68
CA LEU A 447 -6.02 -28.83 -7.26
C LEU A 447 -5.83 -29.45 -8.65
N VAL A 448 -5.78 -28.61 -9.66
CA VAL A 448 -5.40 -28.98 -11.02
C VAL A 448 -4.02 -28.42 -11.30
N PHE A 449 -3.02 -29.28 -11.44
CA PHE A 449 -1.66 -28.87 -11.74
C PHE A 449 -1.49 -28.61 -13.23
N LYS A 450 -0.90 -27.46 -13.56
CA LYS A 450 -0.46 -27.13 -14.91
C LYS A 450 0.57 -28.16 -15.41
N ARG A 451 0.55 -28.46 -16.72
CA ARG A 451 1.65 -29.18 -17.36
C ARG A 451 2.90 -28.28 -17.36
N VAL A 452 3.92 -28.70 -16.65
CA VAL A 452 5.18 -27.94 -16.51
C VAL A 452 5.95 -27.96 -17.82
N LEU A 453 6.50 -26.81 -18.21
CA LEU A 453 7.41 -26.67 -19.35
C LEU A 453 8.85 -27.04 -18.94
N GLU A 454 9.63 -27.56 -19.86
CA GLU A 454 11.07 -27.75 -19.65
C GLU A 454 11.81 -26.43 -19.91
N PHE A 455 12.65 -26.03 -18.97
CA PHE A 455 13.43 -24.80 -19.04
C PHE A 455 14.93 -25.13 -19.11
N HIS A 456 15.63 -24.52 -20.06
CA HIS A 456 17.07 -24.68 -20.24
C HIS A 456 17.83 -23.51 -19.62
N ASP A 457 17.25 -22.30 -19.64
CA ASP A 457 17.86 -21.07 -19.13
C ASP A 457 17.34 -20.70 -17.74
N TYR A 458 18.27 -20.36 -16.85
CA TYR A 458 17.99 -19.94 -15.49
C TYR A 458 18.85 -18.74 -15.11
N PHE A 459 18.35 -17.90 -14.22
CA PHE A 459 19.22 -17.03 -13.45
C PHE A 459 19.28 -17.50 -11.99
N LYS A 460 20.40 -17.23 -11.34
CA LYS A 460 20.64 -17.57 -9.94
C LYS A 460 21.03 -16.33 -9.17
N ILE A 461 20.61 -16.23 -7.93
CA ILE A 461 21.13 -15.25 -6.97
C ILE A 461 21.70 -16.03 -5.81
N ASN A 462 23.00 -15.88 -5.57
CA ASN A 462 23.73 -16.62 -4.57
C ASN A 462 24.06 -15.73 -3.37
N ARG A 463 24.08 -16.32 -2.17
CA ARG A 463 24.44 -15.68 -0.89
C ARG A 463 23.62 -14.42 -0.62
N ILE A 464 22.30 -14.52 -0.74
CA ILE A 464 21.39 -13.40 -0.46
C ILE A 464 21.52 -13.02 1.03
N ASN A 465 21.87 -11.75 1.29
CA ASN A 465 21.96 -11.17 2.63
C ASN A 465 21.20 -9.84 2.65
N PHE A 466 19.94 -9.90 3.05
CA PHE A 466 19.12 -8.69 3.17
C PHE A 466 17.98 -8.91 4.17
N ARG A 467 17.88 -8.04 5.17
CA ARG A 467 16.90 -8.12 6.28
C ARG A 467 16.97 -9.50 6.97
N ASN A 468 15.86 -10.26 6.95
CA ASN A 468 15.75 -11.58 7.56
C ASN A 468 16.23 -12.73 6.67
N ILE A 469 16.67 -12.47 5.43
CA ILE A 469 17.22 -13.50 4.54
C ILE A 469 18.73 -13.48 4.66
N HIS A 470 19.33 -14.59 5.08
CA HIS A 470 20.79 -14.73 5.27
C HIS A 470 21.33 -15.99 4.59
N GLY A 471 22.31 -15.81 3.69
CA GLY A 471 23.05 -16.89 3.05
C GLY A 471 22.24 -17.76 2.08
N GLN A 472 21.05 -17.33 1.66
CA GLN A 472 20.16 -18.13 0.82
C GLN A 472 20.54 -18.05 -0.67
N ASN A 473 20.30 -19.16 -1.39
CA ASN A 473 20.51 -19.26 -2.83
C ASN A 473 19.19 -19.57 -3.53
N ILE A 474 18.94 -18.91 -4.65
CA ILE A 474 17.76 -19.16 -5.49
C ILE A 474 18.13 -19.45 -6.92
N ARG A 475 17.28 -20.25 -7.58
CA ARG A 475 17.35 -20.54 -9.02
C ARG A 475 15.97 -20.31 -9.62
N ILE A 476 15.88 -19.51 -10.68
CA ILE A 476 14.61 -19.12 -11.30
C ILE A 476 14.68 -19.36 -12.81
N PRO A 477 13.72 -20.11 -13.41
CA PRO A 477 13.66 -20.33 -14.85
C PRO A 477 13.32 -19.06 -15.61
N ILE A 478 14.04 -18.79 -16.70
CA ILE A 478 13.77 -17.67 -17.61
C ILE A 478 12.66 -18.07 -18.58
N GLY A 479 11.66 -17.21 -18.78
CA GLY A 479 10.49 -17.50 -19.59
C GLY A 479 9.43 -18.35 -18.88
N GLY A 480 9.60 -18.62 -17.58
CA GLY A 480 8.68 -19.37 -16.75
C GLY A 480 7.92 -18.51 -15.73
N ILE A 481 6.91 -19.12 -15.11
CA ILE A 481 6.16 -18.55 -13.98
C ILE A 481 6.67 -19.18 -12.68
N THR A 482 7.36 -18.38 -11.85
CA THR A 482 7.83 -18.80 -10.52
C THR A 482 6.95 -18.23 -9.43
N CYS A 483 6.38 -19.10 -8.58
CA CYS A 483 5.60 -18.67 -7.42
C CYS A 483 6.46 -18.69 -6.14
N ILE A 484 6.44 -17.61 -5.37
CA ILE A 484 7.07 -17.49 -4.05
C ILE A 484 6.00 -17.66 -2.99
N THR A 485 6.15 -18.66 -2.10
CA THR A 485 5.16 -19.06 -1.09
C THR A 485 5.75 -19.05 0.33
N GLY A 486 4.89 -19.24 1.34
CA GLY A 486 5.26 -19.29 2.75
C GLY A 486 4.37 -18.42 3.63
N VAL A 487 4.45 -18.54 4.96
CA VAL A 487 3.63 -17.77 5.91
C VAL A 487 3.93 -16.27 5.90
N SER A 488 3.08 -15.48 6.54
CA SER A 488 3.31 -14.04 6.70
C SER A 488 4.60 -13.77 7.48
N GLY A 489 5.39 -12.79 7.05
CA GLY A 489 6.69 -12.45 7.67
C GLY A 489 7.84 -13.40 7.36
N SER A 490 7.68 -14.43 6.52
CA SER A 490 8.73 -15.40 6.19
C SER A 490 9.84 -14.87 5.27
N GLY A 491 9.68 -13.67 4.64
CA GLY A 491 10.71 -13.07 3.79
C GLY A 491 10.35 -12.96 2.30
N LYS A 492 9.15 -13.36 1.87
CA LYS A 492 8.70 -13.33 0.46
C LYS A 492 8.89 -11.98 -0.24
N SER A 493 8.34 -10.91 0.34
CA SER A 493 8.46 -9.54 -0.22
C SER A 493 9.88 -9.01 -0.13
N THR A 494 10.68 -9.50 0.85
CA THR A 494 12.11 -9.21 0.94
C THR A 494 12.85 -9.81 -0.25
N LEU A 495 12.58 -11.09 -0.60
CA LEU A 495 13.16 -11.74 -1.76
C LEU A 495 12.79 -11.03 -3.06
N ALA A 496 11.51 -10.70 -3.27
CA ALA A 496 11.07 -9.93 -4.44
C ALA A 496 11.80 -8.58 -4.55
N SER A 497 12.01 -7.89 -3.42
CA SER A 497 12.77 -6.63 -3.37
C SER A 497 14.24 -6.85 -3.76
N VAL A 498 14.86 -7.94 -3.31
CA VAL A 498 16.24 -8.30 -3.69
C VAL A 498 16.33 -8.53 -5.18
N ILE A 499 15.42 -9.32 -5.76
CA ILE A 499 15.41 -9.61 -7.20
C ILE A 499 15.30 -8.31 -8.01
N VAL A 500 14.34 -7.44 -7.66
CA VAL A 500 14.18 -6.14 -8.34
C VAL A 500 15.45 -5.29 -8.23
N ARG A 501 16.11 -5.26 -7.08
CA ARG A 501 17.33 -4.48 -6.84
C ARG A 501 18.55 -5.03 -7.60
N CYS A 502 18.73 -6.34 -7.60
CA CYS A 502 19.83 -7.01 -8.33
C CYS A 502 19.78 -6.72 -9.84
N PHE A 503 18.59 -6.72 -10.44
CA PHE A 503 18.45 -6.41 -11.87
C PHE A 503 18.43 -4.91 -12.17
N SER A 504 18.05 -4.06 -11.22
CA SER A 504 18.08 -2.60 -11.40
C SER A 504 19.49 -2.02 -11.24
N ARG A 505 20.39 -2.71 -10.51
CA ARG A 505 21.76 -2.29 -10.19
C ARG A 505 22.71 -3.38 -10.67
N LYS A 506 23.13 -3.32 -11.92
CA LYS A 506 23.95 -4.37 -12.56
C LYS A 506 25.35 -4.59 -11.94
N SER A 507 25.79 -3.78 -10.99
CA SER A 507 27.19 -3.78 -10.50
C SER A 507 27.40 -4.06 -9.01
N ASP A 508 26.36 -4.06 -8.17
CA ASP A 508 26.56 -4.20 -6.72
C ASP A 508 26.14 -5.59 -6.20
N ASN A 509 27.11 -6.43 -5.82
CA ASN A 509 26.90 -7.69 -5.09
C ASN A 509 26.43 -7.49 -3.62
N ILE A 510 25.90 -6.30 -3.27
CA ILE A 510 25.50 -5.97 -1.88
C ILE A 510 24.38 -6.87 -1.37
N TYR A 511 23.48 -7.30 -2.27
CA TYR A 511 22.32 -8.13 -1.88
C TYR A 511 22.49 -9.62 -2.22
N GLY A 512 23.53 -9.99 -2.92
CA GLY A 512 23.83 -11.32 -3.44
C GLY A 512 24.44 -11.25 -4.85
N SER A 513 25.22 -12.27 -5.23
CA SER A 513 25.79 -12.35 -6.58
C SER A 513 24.77 -12.92 -7.56
N ILE A 514 24.58 -12.26 -8.71
CA ILE A 514 23.69 -12.73 -9.77
C ILE A 514 24.46 -13.44 -10.88
N GLU A 515 23.98 -14.61 -11.27
CA GLU A 515 24.51 -15.39 -12.39
C GLU A 515 23.39 -15.63 -13.41
N GLY A 516 23.62 -15.34 -14.68
CA GLY A 516 22.61 -15.44 -15.75
C GLY A 516 21.68 -14.24 -15.82
N GLY A 517 20.64 -14.33 -16.66
CA GLY A 517 19.62 -13.27 -16.80
C GLY A 517 20.07 -12.01 -17.56
N GLN A 518 21.24 -12.03 -18.25
CA GLN A 518 21.75 -10.87 -19.00
C GLN A 518 20.81 -10.43 -20.13
N ASN A 519 19.95 -11.34 -20.60
CA ASN A 519 18.96 -11.10 -21.63
C ASN A 519 17.71 -10.38 -21.11
N ILE A 520 17.52 -10.23 -19.78
CA ILE A 520 16.41 -9.50 -19.18
C ILE A 520 16.62 -8.00 -19.38
N ARG A 521 15.74 -7.39 -20.17
CA ARG A 521 15.85 -5.98 -20.55
C ARG A 521 15.31 -5.03 -19.49
N ARG A 522 14.20 -5.39 -18.87
CA ARG A 522 13.50 -4.52 -17.93
C ARG A 522 12.86 -5.33 -16.80
N VAL A 523 12.91 -4.82 -15.59
CA VAL A 523 12.17 -5.34 -14.43
C VAL A 523 10.96 -4.47 -14.18
N ILE A 524 9.80 -5.11 -14.05
CA ILE A 524 8.50 -4.45 -13.88
C ILE A 524 7.88 -4.91 -12.56
N PRO A 525 8.11 -4.17 -11.46
CA PRO A 525 7.48 -4.49 -10.19
C PRO A 525 6.02 -4.01 -10.18
N VAL A 526 5.10 -4.91 -9.85
CA VAL A 526 3.66 -4.65 -9.73
C VAL A 526 3.22 -5.02 -8.31
N ASN A 527 3.16 -4.02 -7.45
CA ASN A 527 2.79 -4.15 -6.05
C ASN A 527 1.43 -3.51 -5.75
N GLN A 528 0.87 -3.74 -4.56
CA GLN A 528 -0.41 -3.20 -4.11
C GLN A 528 -0.36 -1.72 -3.67
N ALA A 529 0.79 -1.06 -3.71
CA ALA A 529 0.89 0.35 -3.35
C ALA A 529 -0.05 1.22 -4.20
N PRO A 530 -0.68 2.26 -3.65
CA PRO A 530 -1.55 3.15 -4.41
C PRO A 530 -0.85 3.74 -5.64
N ILE A 531 -1.59 3.91 -6.73
CA ILE A 531 -1.06 4.49 -7.99
C ILE A 531 -0.91 6.01 -7.94
N GLY A 532 -1.39 6.66 -6.86
CA GLY A 532 -1.22 8.08 -6.62
C GLY A 532 -1.48 8.43 -5.15
N LYS A 533 -0.83 9.49 -4.67
CA LYS A 533 -0.90 9.94 -3.27
C LYS A 533 -1.76 11.20 -3.09
N THR A 534 -2.32 11.75 -4.16
CA THR A 534 -3.08 13.00 -4.12
C THR A 534 -4.49 12.81 -4.64
N PRO A 535 -5.49 13.59 -4.20
CA PRO A 535 -6.85 13.57 -4.73
C PRO A 535 -6.96 13.89 -6.23
N ARG A 536 -5.89 14.45 -6.81
CA ARG A 536 -5.82 14.78 -8.25
C ARG A 536 -5.27 13.64 -9.10
N SER A 537 -4.75 12.59 -8.49
CA SER A 537 -4.28 11.40 -9.20
C SER A 537 -5.47 10.58 -9.66
N THR A 538 -5.60 10.38 -10.97
CA THR A 538 -6.69 9.63 -11.60
C THR A 538 -6.14 8.47 -12.44
N VAL A 539 -6.99 7.50 -12.78
CA VAL A 539 -6.64 6.35 -13.62
C VAL A 539 -6.05 6.82 -14.95
N VAL A 540 -6.69 7.78 -15.63
CA VAL A 540 -6.22 8.31 -16.93
C VAL A 540 -4.83 8.95 -16.85
N SER A 541 -4.56 9.67 -15.74
CA SER A 541 -3.25 10.30 -15.51
C SER A 541 -2.17 9.25 -15.29
N TYR A 542 -2.49 8.19 -14.57
CA TYR A 542 -1.55 7.10 -14.30
C TYR A 542 -1.25 6.28 -15.57
N LEU A 543 -2.24 5.98 -16.40
CA LEU A 543 -2.04 5.30 -17.70
C LEU A 543 -1.17 6.12 -18.64
N GLY A 544 -1.09 7.44 -18.46
CA GLY A 544 -0.27 8.35 -19.28
C GLY A 544 -0.88 8.64 -20.65
N ILE A 545 -2.19 8.45 -20.80
CA ILE A 545 -2.95 8.70 -22.05
C ILE A 545 -3.70 10.04 -22.02
N PHE A 546 -3.74 10.73 -20.88
CA PHE A 546 -4.54 11.95 -20.74
C PHE A 546 -4.05 13.10 -21.64
N ASP A 547 -2.74 13.20 -21.86
CA ASP A 547 -2.17 14.23 -22.73
C ASP A 547 -2.62 14.07 -24.19
N GLU A 548 -2.73 12.83 -24.67
CA GLU A 548 -3.23 12.52 -25.99
C GLU A 548 -4.74 12.81 -26.10
N ILE A 549 -5.52 12.45 -25.08
CA ILE A 549 -6.95 12.78 -25.03
C ILE A 549 -7.15 14.29 -25.09
N ARG A 550 -6.39 15.07 -24.28
CA ARG A 550 -6.44 16.54 -24.30
C ARG A 550 -6.09 17.12 -25.68
N ALA A 551 -5.11 16.53 -26.36
CA ALA A 551 -4.73 16.94 -27.71
C ALA A 551 -5.82 16.67 -28.74
N LEU A 552 -6.60 15.58 -28.60
CA LEU A 552 -7.76 15.30 -29.46
C LEU A 552 -8.83 16.37 -29.28
N PHE A 553 -9.21 16.73 -28.07
CA PHE A 553 -10.17 17.80 -27.81
C PHE A 553 -9.70 19.16 -28.32
N ALA A 554 -8.43 19.51 -28.19
CA ALA A 554 -7.88 20.76 -28.69
C ALA A 554 -7.87 20.85 -30.24
N LYS A 555 -7.94 19.72 -30.96
CA LYS A 555 -8.02 19.68 -32.43
C LYS A 555 -9.40 19.89 -32.96
N THR A 556 -10.46 19.82 -32.16
CA THR A 556 -11.85 20.03 -32.62
C THR A 556 -12.07 21.47 -33.10
N ASP A 557 -13.00 21.66 -34.01
CA ASP A 557 -13.25 22.99 -34.59
C ASP A 557 -13.81 23.97 -33.55
N THR A 558 -14.66 23.48 -32.66
CA THR A 558 -15.16 24.28 -31.51
C THR A 558 -14.02 24.79 -30.62
N ALA A 559 -13.05 23.92 -30.28
CA ALA A 559 -11.89 24.30 -29.47
C ALA A 559 -11.02 25.34 -30.19
N LYS A 560 -10.81 25.19 -31.53
CA LYS A 560 -10.04 26.14 -32.34
C LYS A 560 -10.75 27.51 -32.40
N GLN A 561 -12.07 27.55 -32.61
CA GLN A 561 -12.87 28.78 -32.60
C GLN A 561 -12.76 29.51 -31.23
N MET A 562 -12.80 28.78 -30.12
CA MET A 562 -12.68 29.30 -28.78
C MET A 562 -11.22 29.55 -28.34
N LYS A 563 -10.23 29.28 -29.20
CA LYS A 563 -8.80 29.40 -28.94
C LYS A 563 -8.35 28.59 -27.71
N LEU A 564 -8.99 27.44 -27.45
CA LEU A 564 -8.66 26.53 -26.39
C LEU A 564 -7.54 25.57 -26.83
N ASN A 565 -6.43 25.59 -26.14
CA ASN A 565 -5.31 24.66 -26.34
C ASN A 565 -5.43 23.41 -25.43
N ALA A 566 -4.55 22.42 -25.61
CA ALA A 566 -4.58 21.20 -24.83
C ALA A 566 -4.42 21.42 -23.31
N SER A 567 -3.83 22.53 -22.86
CA SER A 567 -3.71 22.86 -21.45
C SER A 567 -5.03 23.28 -20.81
N ALA A 568 -5.97 23.83 -21.58
CA ALA A 568 -7.31 24.17 -21.11
C ALA A 568 -8.11 22.94 -20.66
N PHE A 569 -7.85 21.77 -21.25
CA PHE A 569 -8.48 20.50 -20.91
C PHE A 569 -7.78 19.75 -19.75
N SER A 570 -6.92 20.44 -18.99
CA SER A 570 -6.24 19.87 -17.82
C SER A 570 -7.01 20.16 -16.54
N MET A 571 -7.20 19.14 -15.71
CA MET A 571 -7.77 19.28 -14.35
C MET A 571 -6.84 20.05 -13.40
N ASN A 572 -5.57 20.23 -13.73
CA ASN A 572 -4.55 20.82 -12.86
C ASN A 572 -4.20 22.27 -13.18
N ILE A 573 -4.47 22.73 -14.41
CA ILE A 573 -4.04 24.05 -14.91
C ILE A 573 -5.21 25.03 -14.81
N LYS A 574 -4.92 26.28 -14.38
CA LYS A 574 -5.89 27.38 -14.38
C LYS A 574 -6.35 27.71 -15.79
N GLY A 575 -7.59 28.14 -15.94
CA GLY A 575 -8.19 28.58 -17.20
C GLY A 575 -9.24 27.62 -17.77
N GLY A 576 -9.11 26.29 -17.53
CA GLY A 576 -10.11 25.30 -17.97
C GLY A 576 -10.78 24.55 -16.85
N ARG A 577 -10.09 24.39 -15.70
CA ARG A 577 -10.64 23.73 -14.52
C ARG A 577 -11.64 24.59 -13.78
N CYS A 578 -12.54 23.98 -13.02
CA CYS A 578 -13.37 24.67 -12.05
C CYS A 578 -12.48 25.25 -10.93
N GLU A 579 -12.48 26.56 -10.73
CA GLU A 579 -11.65 27.21 -9.71
C GLU A 579 -12.19 27.01 -8.29
N CYS A 580 -13.48 26.72 -8.11
CA CYS A 580 -14.08 26.45 -6.80
C CYS A 580 -13.50 25.16 -6.17
N CYS A 581 -13.50 24.04 -6.91
CA CYS A 581 -12.91 22.77 -6.46
C CYS A 581 -11.47 22.56 -6.97
N GLN A 582 -10.91 23.49 -7.70
CA GLN A 582 -9.59 23.42 -8.31
C GLN A 582 -9.37 22.15 -9.17
N GLY A 583 -10.41 21.70 -9.86
CA GLY A 583 -10.41 20.55 -10.76
C GLY A 583 -10.59 19.19 -10.08
N THR A 584 -10.82 19.13 -8.79
CA THR A 584 -11.07 17.84 -8.07
C THR A 584 -12.50 17.32 -8.25
N GLY A 585 -13.46 18.18 -8.53
CA GLY A 585 -14.90 17.88 -8.54
C GLY A 585 -15.52 17.82 -7.16
N LEU A 586 -14.71 17.82 -6.11
CA LEU A 586 -15.13 17.69 -4.71
C LEU A 586 -14.59 18.84 -3.87
N GLN A 587 -15.29 19.19 -2.80
CA GLN A 587 -14.82 20.06 -1.75
C GLN A 587 -14.55 19.27 -0.48
N LYS A 588 -13.40 19.50 0.14
CA LYS A 588 -13.00 18.88 1.39
C LYS A 588 -13.61 19.65 2.56
N ILE A 589 -14.33 18.94 3.43
CA ILE A 589 -14.76 19.43 4.74
C ILE A 589 -13.86 18.80 5.79
N THR A 590 -13.20 19.64 6.58
CA THR A 590 -12.33 19.19 7.68
C THR A 590 -13.11 19.29 8.99
N PHE A 591 -13.10 18.20 9.75
CA PHE A 591 -13.64 18.14 11.10
C PHE A 591 -12.48 18.00 12.09
N ASN A 592 -12.56 18.67 13.26
CA ASN A 592 -11.49 18.62 14.25
C ASN A 592 -11.30 17.23 14.88
N TYR A 593 -12.36 16.42 14.95
CA TYR A 593 -12.39 15.13 15.65
C TYR A 593 -12.91 13.96 14.81
N LEU A 594 -13.33 14.21 13.57
CA LEU A 594 -13.84 13.20 12.63
C LEU A 594 -12.97 13.13 11.36
N PRO A 595 -13.01 12.02 10.63
CA PRO A 595 -12.36 11.93 9.31
C PRO A 595 -12.86 13.03 8.38
N ASN A 596 -11.95 13.54 7.52
CA ASN A 596 -12.32 14.53 6.51
C ASN A 596 -13.39 13.95 5.58
N SER A 597 -14.47 14.71 5.35
CA SER A 597 -15.51 14.39 4.37
C SER A 597 -15.31 15.17 3.07
N TYR A 598 -15.79 14.59 1.99
CA TYR A 598 -15.77 15.22 0.67
C TYR A 598 -17.18 15.33 0.14
N ILE A 599 -17.57 16.53 -0.26
CA ILE A 599 -18.88 16.81 -0.88
C ILE A 599 -18.71 17.21 -2.34
N THR A 600 -19.70 16.92 -3.16
CA THR A 600 -19.72 17.35 -4.57
C THR A 600 -19.61 18.86 -4.67
N CYS A 601 -18.75 19.37 -5.55
CA CYS A 601 -18.58 20.81 -5.73
C CYS A 601 -19.88 21.46 -6.20
N PRO A 602 -20.44 22.44 -5.46
CA PRO A 602 -21.72 23.04 -5.82
C PRO A 602 -21.66 23.87 -7.12
N LYS A 603 -20.47 24.38 -7.48
CA LYS A 603 -20.31 25.21 -8.68
C LYS A 603 -20.28 24.39 -9.96
N CYS A 604 -19.53 23.28 -10.02
CA CYS A 604 -19.41 22.46 -11.23
C CYS A 604 -20.23 21.17 -11.17
N GLY A 605 -20.95 20.89 -10.07
CA GLY A 605 -21.73 19.66 -9.93
C GLY A 605 -20.89 18.40 -10.11
N GLY A 606 -19.60 18.41 -9.68
CA GLY A 606 -18.68 17.29 -9.87
C GLY A 606 -17.95 17.26 -11.22
N LYS A 607 -18.32 18.09 -12.19
CA LYS A 607 -17.80 18.03 -13.57
C LYS A 607 -16.34 18.47 -13.74
N ARG A 608 -15.69 19.07 -12.74
CA ARG A 608 -14.24 19.40 -12.66
C ARG A 608 -13.78 20.55 -13.57
N PHE A 609 -14.49 20.87 -14.63
CA PHE A 609 -14.16 21.89 -15.64
C PHE A 609 -15.15 23.05 -15.61
N ASN A 610 -14.78 24.14 -16.26
CA ASN A 610 -15.68 25.27 -16.50
C ASN A 610 -16.59 25.01 -17.73
N ASP A 611 -17.62 25.83 -17.91
CA ASP A 611 -18.63 25.66 -18.97
C ASP A 611 -18.05 25.79 -20.38
N GLN A 612 -17.01 26.62 -20.58
CA GLN A 612 -16.34 26.75 -21.86
C GLN A 612 -15.68 25.46 -22.32
N VAL A 613 -14.98 24.77 -21.41
CA VAL A 613 -14.37 23.47 -21.70
C VAL A 613 -15.43 22.40 -21.92
N LEU A 614 -16.53 22.44 -21.13
CA LEU A 614 -17.62 21.48 -21.21
C LEU A 614 -18.47 21.64 -22.49
N SER A 615 -18.44 22.80 -23.14
CA SER A 615 -19.13 22.98 -24.44
C SER A 615 -18.42 22.30 -25.62
N VAL A 616 -17.13 21.94 -25.47
CA VAL A 616 -16.35 21.25 -26.50
C VAL A 616 -16.65 19.76 -26.47
N LYS A 617 -16.98 19.20 -27.62
CA LYS A 617 -17.27 17.77 -27.79
C LYS A 617 -16.30 17.11 -28.77
N TYR A 618 -15.91 15.88 -28.46
CA TYR A 618 -15.19 14.97 -29.35
C TYR A 618 -16.02 13.70 -29.49
N CYS A 619 -16.40 13.32 -30.72
CA CYS A 619 -17.36 12.23 -30.98
C CYS A 619 -18.64 12.32 -30.12
N GLU A 620 -19.27 13.49 -30.09
CA GLU A 620 -20.48 13.80 -29.28
C GLU A 620 -20.33 13.69 -27.77
N LYS A 621 -19.11 13.48 -27.24
CA LYS A 621 -18.80 13.38 -25.79
C LYS A 621 -18.00 14.58 -25.31
N THR A 622 -18.35 15.13 -24.16
CA THR A 622 -17.53 16.11 -23.45
C THR A 622 -16.33 15.41 -22.78
N ILE A 623 -15.32 16.19 -22.39
CA ILE A 623 -14.20 15.62 -21.63
C ILE A 623 -14.64 15.05 -20.29
N HIS A 624 -15.70 15.58 -19.69
CA HIS A 624 -16.31 15.05 -18.49
C HIS A 624 -16.92 13.66 -18.74
N ASP A 625 -17.67 13.50 -19.83
CA ASP A 625 -18.27 12.21 -20.19
C ASP A 625 -17.19 11.14 -20.39
N ILE A 626 -16.10 11.46 -21.10
CA ILE A 626 -14.96 10.56 -21.27
C ILE A 626 -14.34 10.13 -19.92
N LEU A 627 -14.31 11.04 -18.95
CA LEU A 627 -13.75 10.74 -17.62
C LEU A 627 -14.69 9.96 -16.72
N GLU A 628 -16.00 10.12 -16.86
CA GLU A 628 -17.00 9.54 -15.94
C GLU A 628 -17.73 8.32 -16.49
N MET A 629 -17.61 8.03 -17.78
CA MET A 629 -18.15 6.79 -18.36
C MET A 629 -17.24 5.60 -18.07
N PRO A 630 -17.80 4.39 -17.90
CA PRO A 630 -17.02 3.15 -17.85
C PRO A 630 -16.13 2.97 -19.10
N ILE A 631 -14.95 2.39 -18.92
CA ILE A 631 -13.98 2.16 -20.00
C ILE A 631 -14.61 1.33 -21.15
N LEU A 632 -15.44 0.33 -20.79
CA LEU A 632 -16.18 -0.49 -21.77
C LEU A 632 -17.00 0.36 -22.75
N ASN A 633 -17.57 1.47 -22.28
CA ASN A 633 -18.48 2.31 -23.08
C ASN A 633 -17.77 3.39 -23.89
N ILE A 634 -16.48 3.63 -23.63
CA ILE A 634 -15.71 4.69 -24.30
C ILE A 634 -14.61 4.16 -25.21
N ILE A 635 -14.27 2.87 -25.16
CA ILE A 635 -13.15 2.31 -25.94
C ILE A 635 -13.35 2.53 -27.45
N ASP A 636 -14.57 2.44 -27.93
CA ASP A 636 -14.90 2.59 -29.35
C ASP A 636 -14.64 4.00 -29.88
N VAL A 637 -14.72 5.03 -29.03
CA VAL A 637 -14.40 6.44 -29.37
C VAL A 637 -12.93 6.59 -29.77
N PHE A 638 -12.06 5.69 -29.31
CA PHE A 638 -10.61 5.77 -29.49
C PHE A 638 -10.02 4.71 -30.44
N LYS A 639 -10.83 4.02 -31.22
CA LYS A 639 -10.40 2.96 -32.19
C LYS A 639 -9.25 3.40 -33.09
N GLU A 640 -9.25 4.64 -33.53
CA GLU A 640 -8.22 5.18 -34.43
C GLU A 640 -6.93 5.59 -33.69
N THR A 641 -6.96 5.70 -32.38
CA THR A 641 -5.81 6.15 -31.57
C THR A 641 -5.14 4.95 -30.91
N LYS A 642 -4.20 4.30 -31.62
CA LYS A 642 -3.56 3.03 -31.21
C LYS A 642 -3.13 2.99 -29.75
N ARG A 643 -2.49 4.06 -29.24
CA ARG A 643 -1.96 4.07 -27.85
C ARG A 643 -3.08 4.13 -26.82
N ILE A 644 -4.08 4.98 -27.01
CA ILE A 644 -5.24 5.06 -26.12
C ILE A 644 -6.01 3.74 -26.17
N TYR A 645 -6.31 3.25 -27.38
CA TYR A 645 -7.02 2.00 -27.57
C TYR A 645 -6.33 0.81 -26.91
N SER A 646 -5.01 0.65 -27.10
CA SER A 646 -4.22 -0.42 -26.47
C SER A 646 -4.26 -0.37 -24.93
N ALA A 647 -4.15 0.84 -24.34
CA ALA A 647 -4.23 1.02 -22.90
C ALA A 647 -5.62 0.65 -22.35
N LEU A 648 -6.70 1.09 -23.02
CA LEU A 648 -8.08 0.76 -22.62
C LEU A 648 -8.39 -0.72 -22.83
N HIS A 649 -7.92 -1.33 -23.90
CA HIS A 649 -8.08 -2.75 -24.18
C HIS A 649 -7.41 -3.61 -23.09
N SER A 650 -6.17 -3.28 -22.71
CA SER A 650 -5.48 -3.97 -21.60
C SER A 650 -6.23 -3.83 -20.26
N MET A 651 -6.91 -2.70 -20.01
CA MET A 651 -7.77 -2.53 -18.84
C MET A 651 -8.97 -3.48 -18.88
N ILE A 652 -9.61 -3.63 -20.03
CA ILE A 652 -10.77 -4.52 -20.22
C ILE A 652 -10.36 -5.99 -20.08
N GLU A 653 -9.24 -6.40 -20.69
CA GLU A 653 -8.70 -7.75 -20.54
C GLU A 653 -8.44 -8.13 -19.08
N LEU A 654 -7.95 -7.17 -18.28
CA LEU A 654 -7.73 -7.35 -16.83
C LEU A 654 -9.01 -7.25 -15.97
N GLY A 655 -10.19 -7.24 -16.59
CA GLY A 655 -11.47 -7.16 -15.87
C GLY A 655 -11.75 -5.81 -15.22
N LEU A 656 -11.12 -4.72 -15.70
CA LEU A 656 -11.28 -3.37 -15.19
C LEU A 656 -12.13 -2.46 -16.08
N GLY A 657 -12.88 -3.05 -17.01
CA GLY A 657 -13.69 -2.29 -17.96
C GLY A 657 -14.80 -1.45 -17.32
N TYR A 658 -15.23 -1.79 -16.12
CA TYR A 658 -16.21 -1.02 -15.33
C TYR A 658 -15.64 0.25 -14.71
N LEU A 659 -14.31 0.38 -14.57
CA LEU A 659 -13.68 1.57 -14.01
C LEU A 659 -13.86 2.79 -14.92
N LYS A 660 -13.88 3.97 -14.27
CA LYS A 660 -13.93 5.25 -14.96
C LYS A 660 -12.52 5.83 -15.09
N LEU A 661 -12.21 6.46 -16.22
CA LEU A 661 -10.91 7.11 -16.42
C LEU A 661 -10.64 8.25 -15.43
N GLY A 662 -11.69 8.95 -15.02
CA GLY A 662 -11.63 10.03 -14.04
C GLY A 662 -11.64 9.55 -12.59
N GLN A 663 -11.75 8.24 -12.32
CA GLN A 663 -11.76 7.71 -10.96
C GLN A 663 -10.46 8.06 -10.22
N MET A 664 -10.61 8.57 -9.00
CA MET A 664 -9.46 8.92 -8.16
C MET A 664 -8.70 7.67 -7.77
N SER A 665 -7.38 7.73 -7.86
CA SER A 665 -6.49 6.63 -7.51
C SER A 665 -6.64 6.15 -6.05
N MET A 666 -7.08 7.05 -5.16
CA MET A 666 -7.31 6.76 -3.74
C MET A 666 -8.52 5.86 -3.50
N ASN A 667 -9.48 5.87 -4.44
CA ASN A 667 -10.73 5.11 -4.34
C ASN A 667 -10.64 3.73 -4.97
N LEU A 668 -9.46 3.36 -5.49
CA LEU A 668 -9.21 2.02 -6.02
C LEU A 668 -8.86 1.06 -4.88
N SER A 669 -9.40 -0.13 -4.92
CA SER A 669 -8.92 -1.23 -4.09
C SER A 669 -7.46 -1.57 -4.41
N GLY A 670 -6.76 -2.23 -3.49
CA GLY A 670 -5.36 -2.62 -3.73
C GLY A 670 -5.20 -3.50 -4.97
N GLY A 671 -6.12 -4.43 -5.21
CA GLY A 671 -6.14 -5.29 -6.39
C GLY A 671 -6.43 -4.53 -7.70
N GLU A 672 -7.36 -3.56 -7.68
CA GLU A 672 -7.62 -2.68 -8.83
C GLU A 672 -6.39 -1.84 -9.18
N ALA A 673 -5.77 -1.20 -8.18
CA ALA A 673 -4.56 -0.41 -8.37
C ALA A 673 -3.42 -1.25 -8.99
N GLN A 674 -3.27 -2.48 -8.54
CA GLN A 674 -2.28 -3.42 -9.08
C GLN A 674 -2.56 -3.80 -10.54
N ARG A 675 -3.81 -4.14 -10.86
CA ARG A 675 -4.22 -4.45 -12.24
C ARG A 675 -4.08 -3.25 -13.18
N VAL A 676 -4.36 -2.02 -12.71
CA VAL A 676 -4.09 -0.79 -13.48
C VAL A 676 -2.59 -0.62 -13.77
N LYS A 677 -1.70 -0.96 -12.81
CA LYS A 677 -0.24 -0.96 -13.04
C LYS A 677 0.15 -1.98 -14.10
N LEU A 678 -0.42 -3.17 -14.04
CA LEU A 678 -0.18 -4.22 -15.02
C LEU A 678 -0.69 -3.83 -16.40
N ALA A 679 -1.90 -3.26 -16.52
CA ALA A 679 -2.45 -2.74 -17.77
C ALA A 679 -1.50 -1.73 -18.43
N LYS A 680 -0.98 -0.78 -17.65
CA LYS A 680 0.01 0.18 -18.13
C LYS A 680 1.29 -0.50 -18.61
N ALA A 681 1.78 -1.49 -17.87
CA ALA A 681 2.99 -2.23 -18.26
C ALA A 681 2.77 -2.99 -19.58
N LEU A 682 1.61 -3.63 -19.76
CA LEU A 682 1.24 -4.36 -20.98
C LEU A 682 1.10 -3.44 -22.18
N SER A 683 0.48 -2.27 -22.02
CA SER A 683 0.29 -1.29 -23.11
C SER A 683 1.57 -0.61 -23.58
N CYS A 684 2.63 -0.58 -22.74
CA CYS A 684 3.91 0.08 -23.01
C CYS A 684 5.03 -0.88 -23.42
N SER A 685 4.84 -2.21 -23.33
CA SER A 685 5.92 -3.18 -23.57
C SER A 685 6.18 -3.38 -25.06
N SER A 686 7.41 -3.05 -25.46
CA SER A 686 8.03 -3.68 -26.65
C SER A 686 8.27 -5.14 -26.33
N TYR A 687 7.89 -6.05 -27.23
CA TYR A 687 8.00 -7.49 -27.06
C TYR A 687 9.39 -7.97 -26.58
N GLY A 688 9.38 -8.87 -25.61
CA GLY A 688 10.42 -9.83 -25.30
C GLY A 688 11.35 -9.55 -24.11
N LYS A 689 11.51 -10.58 -23.26
CA LYS A 689 12.50 -10.72 -22.18
C LYS A 689 12.44 -9.67 -21.06
N ASN A 690 11.21 -9.32 -20.63
CA ASN A 690 11.01 -8.56 -19.39
C ASN A 690 10.83 -9.52 -18.20
N LEU A 691 11.13 -9.03 -17.00
CA LEU A 691 10.88 -9.70 -15.72
C LEU A 691 9.75 -8.98 -15.00
N TYR A 692 8.62 -9.63 -14.87
CA TYR A 692 7.50 -9.15 -14.07
C TYR A 692 7.60 -9.70 -12.65
N VAL A 693 7.44 -8.84 -11.65
CA VAL A 693 7.41 -9.23 -10.23
C VAL A 693 6.08 -8.77 -9.65
N LEU A 694 5.17 -9.72 -9.43
CA LEU A 694 3.80 -9.48 -8.99
C LEU A 694 3.66 -9.85 -7.51
N ASP A 695 3.03 -8.96 -6.72
CA ASP A 695 2.85 -9.17 -5.28
C ASP A 695 1.36 -9.37 -4.97
N GLU A 696 0.94 -10.61 -4.69
CA GLU A 696 -0.43 -11.05 -4.40
C GLU A 696 -1.47 -10.58 -5.44
N PRO A 697 -1.30 -10.93 -6.73
CA PRO A 697 -2.15 -10.41 -7.80
C PRO A 697 -3.59 -10.93 -7.79
N THR A 698 -3.89 -12.04 -7.10
CA THR A 698 -5.24 -12.61 -7.00
C THR A 698 -6.07 -12.01 -5.86
N ALA A 699 -5.46 -11.14 -5.04
CA ALA A 699 -6.14 -10.55 -3.89
C ALA A 699 -7.40 -9.77 -4.31
N GLY A 700 -8.57 -10.11 -3.71
CA GLY A 700 -9.86 -9.49 -4.03
C GLY A 700 -10.49 -9.93 -5.35
N LEU A 701 -9.98 -10.99 -5.99
CA LEU A 701 -10.56 -11.62 -7.17
C LEU A 701 -11.42 -12.82 -6.78
N ASN A 702 -12.52 -12.98 -7.49
CA ASN A 702 -13.31 -14.22 -7.47
C ASN A 702 -12.72 -15.25 -8.46
N ASP A 703 -13.24 -16.47 -8.43
CA ASP A 703 -12.73 -17.56 -9.26
C ASP A 703 -12.78 -17.27 -10.77
N THR A 704 -13.84 -16.61 -11.26
CA THR A 704 -13.97 -16.27 -12.70
C THR A 704 -12.97 -15.20 -13.14
N ASP A 705 -12.69 -14.21 -12.29
CA ASP A 705 -11.68 -13.18 -12.56
C ASP A 705 -10.27 -13.77 -12.45
N ILE A 706 -10.04 -14.72 -11.55
CA ILE A 706 -8.78 -15.47 -11.43
C ILE A 706 -8.51 -16.25 -12.72
N ASP A 707 -9.49 -16.95 -13.27
CA ASP A 707 -9.31 -17.72 -14.50
C ASP A 707 -8.97 -16.83 -15.70
N LYS A 708 -9.60 -15.64 -15.83
CA LYS A 708 -9.22 -14.64 -16.85
C LYS A 708 -7.78 -14.15 -16.63
N PHE A 709 -7.42 -13.89 -15.40
CA PHE A 709 -6.06 -13.45 -15.07
C PHE A 709 -5.00 -14.50 -15.39
N ILE A 710 -5.31 -15.78 -15.14
CA ILE A 710 -4.46 -16.92 -15.54
C ILE A 710 -4.20 -16.91 -17.05
N GLN A 711 -5.22 -16.69 -17.88
CA GLN A 711 -5.04 -16.64 -19.34
C GLN A 711 -4.07 -15.53 -19.76
N ILE A 712 -4.14 -14.36 -19.11
CA ILE A 712 -3.20 -13.25 -19.36
C ILE A 712 -1.77 -13.65 -19.00
N LEU A 713 -1.55 -14.28 -17.85
CA LEU A 713 -0.22 -14.72 -17.44
C LEU A 713 0.35 -15.77 -18.40
N LEU A 714 -0.47 -16.70 -18.85
CA LEU A 714 -0.05 -17.71 -19.83
C LEU A 714 0.27 -17.07 -21.20
N SER A 715 -0.48 -16.06 -21.63
CA SER A 715 -0.18 -15.31 -22.86
C SER A 715 1.15 -14.54 -22.77
N LEU A 716 1.47 -13.98 -21.59
CA LEU A 716 2.77 -13.36 -21.35
C LEU A 716 3.91 -14.38 -21.37
N GLN A 717 3.72 -15.54 -20.77
CA GLN A 717 4.68 -16.62 -20.79
C GLN A 717 4.98 -17.10 -22.23
N GLN A 718 3.95 -17.23 -23.08
CA GLN A 718 4.12 -17.57 -24.49
C GLN A 718 4.97 -16.56 -25.27
N ARG A 719 5.05 -15.31 -24.79
CA ARG A 719 5.93 -14.25 -25.34
C ARG A 719 7.36 -14.30 -24.76
N CYS A 720 7.73 -15.39 -24.07
CA CYS A 720 9.02 -15.57 -23.39
C CYS A 720 9.29 -14.52 -22.29
N GLU A 721 8.25 -13.97 -21.65
CA GLU A 721 8.38 -13.12 -20.49
C GLU A 721 8.63 -13.97 -19.23
N THR A 722 9.48 -13.49 -18.32
CA THR A 722 9.72 -14.14 -17.03
C THR A 722 8.81 -13.55 -15.98
N ILE A 723 8.10 -14.38 -15.22
CA ILE A 723 7.11 -13.89 -14.25
C ILE A 723 7.41 -14.48 -12.88
N ILE A 724 7.51 -13.62 -11.87
CA ILE A 724 7.65 -14.00 -10.46
C ILE A 724 6.40 -13.50 -9.75
N ILE A 725 5.76 -14.38 -8.99
CA ILE A 725 4.50 -14.11 -8.29
C ILE A 725 4.65 -14.48 -6.82
N ILE A 726 4.44 -13.51 -5.92
CA ILE A 726 4.21 -13.83 -4.51
C ILE A 726 2.73 -14.15 -4.37
N GLU A 727 2.39 -15.33 -3.87
CA GLU A 727 0.99 -15.75 -3.79
C GLU A 727 0.71 -16.73 -2.65
N HIS A 728 -0.55 -16.71 -2.18
CA HIS A 728 -1.06 -17.57 -1.12
C HIS A 728 -2.23 -18.45 -1.56
N ASN A 729 -2.86 -18.12 -2.71
CA ASN A 729 -3.96 -18.91 -3.27
C ASN A 729 -3.41 -20.22 -3.86
N VAL A 730 -3.67 -21.32 -3.19
CA VAL A 730 -3.12 -22.64 -3.52
C VAL A 730 -3.64 -23.17 -4.86
N GLU A 731 -4.92 -22.92 -5.18
CA GLU A 731 -5.52 -23.34 -6.46
C GLU A 731 -4.90 -22.56 -7.63
N PHE A 732 -4.69 -21.27 -7.45
CA PHE A 732 -4.00 -20.44 -8.43
C PHE A 732 -2.55 -20.89 -8.65
N ILE A 733 -1.79 -21.12 -7.56
CA ILE A 733 -0.41 -21.60 -7.63
C ILE A 733 -0.33 -22.91 -8.42
N ALA A 734 -1.21 -23.87 -8.13
CA ALA A 734 -1.26 -25.15 -8.84
C ALA A 734 -1.54 -24.98 -10.35
N LYS A 735 -2.44 -24.05 -10.72
CA LYS A 735 -2.82 -23.78 -12.12
C LYS A 735 -1.74 -23.06 -12.93
N VAL A 736 -0.87 -22.24 -12.31
CA VAL A 736 0.04 -21.35 -13.07
C VAL A 736 1.52 -21.64 -12.89
N ALA A 737 1.96 -22.17 -11.74
CA ALA A 737 3.36 -22.27 -11.42
C ALA A 737 4.09 -23.32 -12.29
N ASP A 738 5.23 -22.92 -12.84
CA ASP A 738 6.22 -23.83 -13.40
C ASP A 738 7.29 -24.17 -12.36
N TYR A 739 7.55 -23.25 -11.44
CA TYR A 739 8.54 -23.38 -10.39
C TYR A 739 8.03 -22.73 -9.10
N ILE A 740 8.37 -23.28 -7.95
CA ILE A 740 7.97 -22.76 -6.64
C ILE A 740 9.20 -22.54 -5.76
N ILE A 741 9.23 -21.44 -5.03
CA ILE A 741 10.19 -21.16 -3.94
C ILE A 741 9.38 -20.98 -2.67
N ASP A 742 9.55 -21.88 -1.70
CA ASP A 742 8.78 -21.85 -0.46
C ASP A 742 9.66 -21.54 0.75
N PHE A 743 9.22 -20.53 1.53
CA PHE A 743 9.83 -20.12 2.80
C PHE A 743 9.31 -20.88 4.03
N GLY A 744 8.41 -21.84 3.82
CA GLY A 744 7.86 -22.69 4.88
C GLY A 744 6.91 -21.98 5.83
N VAL A 745 6.87 -22.48 7.07
CA VAL A 745 5.85 -22.15 8.07
C VAL A 745 6.36 -21.24 9.20
N VAL A 746 7.58 -20.71 9.10
CA VAL A 746 8.19 -19.85 10.13
C VAL A 746 8.35 -18.44 9.60
N GLY A 747 7.95 -17.44 10.38
CA GLY A 747 8.06 -16.02 10.06
C GLY A 747 8.85 -15.24 11.12
N GLY A 748 9.10 -13.95 10.88
CA GLY A 748 9.83 -13.08 11.80
C GLY A 748 11.34 -13.24 11.76
N GLY A 749 11.99 -13.11 12.90
CA GLY A 749 13.45 -13.24 13.04
C GLY A 749 13.99 -14.62 12.68
N ASP A 750 13.21 -15.66 12.96
CA ASP A 750 13.53 -17.06 12.62
C ASP A 750 13.16 -17.44 11.16
N GLY A 751 12.48 -16.55 10.43
CA GLY A 751 12.13 -16.70 9.02
C GLY A 751 13.33 -16.51 8.07
N GLY A 752 13.05 -16.24 6.79
CA GLY A 752 14.08 -15.93 5.79
C GLY A 752 14.81 -17.16 5.23
N LYS A 753 14.40 -18.36 5.59
CA LYS A 753 14.98 -19.62 5.08
C LYS A 753 14.10 -20.23 4.00
N ILE A 754 14.71 -20.60 2.89
CA ILE A 754 14.03 -21.35 1.82
C ILE A 754 14.06 -22.83 2.21
N VAL A 755 12.87 -23.42 2.41
CA VAL A 755 12.71 -24.81 2.85
C VAL A 755 12.53 -25.77 1.68
N ALA A 756 11.94 -25.30 0.57
CA ALA A 756 11.75 -26.07 -0.63
C ALA A 756 11.81 -25.17 -1.87
N GLN A 757 12.41 -25.66 -2.95
CA GLN A 757 12.35 -25.03 -4.26
C GLN A 757 12.40 -26.09 -5.37
N GLY A 758 11.55 -25.93 -6.39
CA GLY A 758 11.49 -26.90 -7.48
C GLY A 758 10.15 -26.90 -8.22
N LEU A 759 9.89 -27.99 -8.90
CA LEU A 759 8.63 -28.22 -9.62
C LEU A 759 7.44 -28.27 -8.65
N PRO A 760 6.25 -27.81 -9.04
CA PRO A 760 5.08 -27.76 -8.15
C PRO A 760 4.79 -29.09 -7.46
N LYS A 761 4.70 -30.20 -8.20
CA LYS A 761 4.43 -31.52 -7.62
C LYS A 761 5.46 -31.95 -6.57
N THR A 762 6.73 -31.59 -6.75
CA THR A 762 7.80 -31.91 -5.79
C THR A 762 7.61 -31.13 -4.51
N VAL A 763 7.35 -29.80 -4.60
CA VAL A 763 7.18 -28.93 -3.43
C VAL A 763 5.89 -29.27 -2.66
N PHE A 764 4.79 -29.61 -3.32
CA PHE A 764 3.55 -30.04 -2.68
C PHE A 764 3.66 -31.38 -1.94
N ASN A 765 4.64 -32.21 -2.28
CA ASN A 765 4.93 -33.49 -1.61
C ASN A 765 6.06 -33.38 -0.57
N ASP A 766 6.74 -32.25 -0.46
CA ASP A 766 7.79 -32.02 0.53
C ASP A 766 7.21 -31.71 1.91
N LYS A 767 7.56 -32.50 2.92
CA LYS A 767 7.09 -32.32 4.31
C LYS A 767 7.51 -30.99 4.93
N ALA A 768 8.62 -30.40 4.50
CA ALA A 768 9.12 -29.13 4.99
C ALA A 768 8.33 -27.95 4.41
N SER A 769 7.66 -28.15 3.26
CA SER A 769 6.93 -27.11 2.57
C SER A 769 5.68 -26.67 3.33
N SER A 770 5.38 -25.38 3.24
CA SER A 770 4.11 -24.83 3.71
C SER A 770 2.92 -25.39 2.90
N LEU A 771 3.13 -25.85 1.67
CA LEU A 771 2.13 -26.38 0.75
C LEU A 771 1.89 -27.91 0.91
N TYR A 772 2.57 -28.57 1.86
CA TYR A 772 2.52 -30.02 1.99
C TYR A 772 1.09 -30.57 2.18
N ARG A 773 0.68 -31.48 1.32
CA ARG A 773 -0.62 -32.20 1.33
C ARG A 773 -1.88 -31.31 1.37
N LEU A 774 -1.82 -30.09 0.85
CA LEU A 774 -2.99 -29.22 0.78
C LEU A 774 -4.06 -29.71 -0.19
N ASP A 775 -3.68 -30.56 -1.14
CA ASP A 775 -4.57 -31.27 -2.07
C ASP A 775 -5.60 -32.19 -1.38
N ARG A 776 -5.39 -32.52 -0.08
CA ARG A 776 -6.23 -33.43 0.69
C ARG A 776 -7.11 -32.74 1.75
N LEU A 777 -7.07 -31.41 1.84
CA LEU A 777 -7.88 -30.67 2.80
C LEU A 777 -9.29 -30.44 2.25
N ILE A 778 -10.30 -30.95 2.98
CA ILE A 778 -11.74 -30.69 2.79
C ILE A 778 -12.19 -29.85 3.99
N TYR A 779 -12.83 -28.73 3.76
CA TYR A 779 -13.36 -27.85 4.82
C TYR A 779 -14.87 -27.88 4.86
#